data_1494a12fd711273132fb369407945ca4
#
_entry.id   1494a12fd711273132fb369407945ca4
#
_cell.length_a   1.000
_cell.length_b   1.000
_cell.length_c   1.000
_cell.angle_alpha   90.00
_cell.angle_beta   90.00
_cell.angle_gamma   90.00
#
_symmetry.space_group_name_H-M   'P 1'
#
loop_
_entity.id
_entity.type
_entity.pdbx_description
1 polymer ?
#
loop_
_entity_poly.entity_id
_entity_poly.type
_entity_poly.pdbx_seq_one_letter_code
_entity_poly.pdbx_strand_id
1 'polypeptide(L)'
;MTSKISLDKPGSYLLLNGDEAVARGAVEAGVKLAASYPGTPSTEILEAIAEVAKKFGIHAEWSINEIVAMEVAAGSSMTGLRSIVSMKHVGLNVAADAAMTLAYTGVVGGLVIAVCDDPAMHSSQNEQDTRYFSLHSDLPLFDAANPQEAKDMTVEAFELSERLELPVIVRLTTRVAHGKAKVKIGKIKQLSRKANFDKDPKRWVMVPSNSIKRHRILKGKLEQAKEIVNKSKFNLIEDNNQEIGIVGSGIGYYYARSVLETSKFSWLKLGLIYPFPLSLFKKFSANIKKILVIEELKPYIENQIKCAHPEILGKQRLGLEEIGEFSPDLIKDVFVRLSLSEKHEIKEALKLPLRPPVLCPSCPHRAFYYALNTARQFVDCDPERCVGCVVCEYACSLEKEKTFNPGKSRIRTIRLNPLSNIAVACRVCEEPACITACPKGALSQSEEKGIIRVDEAKCNGCGWCIESCEFGALTIHSDRRKIVVCDTCDGDPACVKWCPESALRLKGKNKDKIVTGDIGCYTLGFMAPIESLQSCLCMGAGISQAAGMFHAGVRDKIFAVIGDSTFFHGGIPGLLNIAYNQANVCVIILDNRVVAMTGHQPTPGSGLNAIGEKTKEISIKNIVKAVGIEKVEVVDPYDIKRTQEVIRDILNYNGPSVIISERPCPLKIKKGKPREISDKCTSCGVCVESFGCPAISMNTTIAEIDPTLCYGCGVCEQVCPFDVIGSKET
;
A
#
# COMPACT_ATOMS: atom_id res chain seq x y z
N MET A 1 -2.08 -31.33 0.84
CA MET A 1 -1.34 -31.60 2.10
C MET A 1 -2.22 -31.13 3.25
N THR A 2 -2.32 -31.90 4.34
CA THR A 2 -3.05 -31.46 5.53
C THR A 2 -2.28 -30.33 6.22
N SER A 3 -2.93 -29.20 6.48
CA SER A 3 -2.31 -28.06 7.19
C SER A 3 -1.73 -28.49 8.52
N LYS A 4 -0.52 -28.01 8.84
CA LYS A 4 0.18 -28.34 10.11
C LYS A 4 -0.62 -27.94 11.36
N ILE A 5 -1.38 -26.82 11.32
CA ILE A 5 -2.18 -26.39 12.46
C ILE A 5 -3.41 -27.29 12.72
N SER A 6 -3.71 -28.24 11.84
CA SER A 6 -4.79 -29.20 12.03
C SER A 6 -4.41 -30.44 12.86
N LEU A 7 -3.15 -30.55 13.28
CA LEU A 7 -2.65 -31.70 14.08
C LEU A 7 -3.32 -31.74 15.47
N ASP A 8 -4.00 -32.84 15.80
CA ASP A 8 -4.60 -33.05 17.11
C ASP A 8 -3.79 -34.07 17.93
N LYS A 9 -2.58 -33.66 18.37
CA LYS A 9 -1.69 -34.41 19.27
C LYS A 9 -1.23 -33.45 20.39
N PRO A 10 -2.04 -33.26 21.44
CA PRO A 10 -1.70 -32.35 22.54
C PRO A 10 -0.32 -32.72 23.15
N GLY A 11 0.48 -31.68 23.44
CA GLY A 11 1.83 -31.83 23.99
C GLY A 11 2.94 -31.95 22.95
N SER A 12 2.61 -32.17 21.65
CA SER A 12 3.61 -32.13 20.57
C SER A 12 3.97 -30.68 20.18
N TYR A 13 5.06 -30.54 19.42
CA TYR A 13 5.56 -29.23 18.97
C TYR A 13 5.40 -29.07 17.47
N LEU A 14 5.01 -27.87 17.06
CA LEU A 14 4.99 -27.43 15.68
C LEU A 14 5.94 -26.24 15.51
N LEU A 15 6.55 -26.10 14.33
CA LEU A 15 7.27 -24.89 13.95
C LEU A 15 6.25 -23.93 13.34
N LEU A 16 5.87 -22.88 14.09
CA LEU A 16 4.86 -21.89 13.70
C LEU A 16 5.45 -20.48 13.78
N ASN A 17 4.99 -19.57 12.90
CA ASN A 17 5.15 -18.14 13.13
C ASN A 17 4.05 -17.65 14.10
N GLY A 18 4.08 -16.35 14.46
CA GLY A 18 3.11 -15.79 15.40
C GLY A 18 1.67 -15.83 14.89
N ASP A 19 1.46 -15.56 13.62
CA ASP A 19 0.14 -15.58 12.99
C ASP A 19 -0.45 -17.00 12.94
N GLU A 20 0.35 -17.98 12.51
CA GLU A 20 -0.04 -19.39 12.55
C GLU A 20 -0.31 -19.86 14.00
N ALA A 21 0.42 -19.30 14.95
CA ALA A 21 0.23 -19.59 16.37
C ALA A 21 -1.09 -19.01 16.90
N VAL A 22 -1.46 -17.77 16.54
CA VAL A 22 -2.79 -17.20 16.83
C VAL A 22 -3.89 -18.05 16.20
N ALA A 23 -3.75 -18.40 14.92
CA ALA A 23 -4.70 -19.28 14.22
C ALA A 23 -4.86 -20.62 14.92
N ARG A 24 -3.73 -21.25 15.33
CA ARG A 24 -3.75 -22.49 16.12
C ARG A 24 -4.44 -22.30 17.48
N GLY A 25 -4.19 -21.21 18.18
CA GLY A 25 -4.86 -20.87 19.44
C GLY A 25 -6.38 -20.72 19.28
N ALA A 26 -6.82 -20.08 18.20
CA ALA A 26 -8.23 -19.95 17.87
C ALA A 26 -8.90 -21.33 17.59
N VAL A 27 -8.22 -22.21 16.87
CA VAL A 27 -8.69 -23.58 16.62
C VAL A 27 -8.75 -24.38 17.93
N GLU A 28 -7.73 -24.29 18.81
CA GLU A 28 -7.74 -24.94 20.13
C GLU A 28 -8.88 -24.43 21.01
N ALA A 29 -9.20 -23.15 20.91
CA ALA A 29 -10.32 -22.54 21.63
C ALA A 29 -11.69 -22.91 21.05
N GLY A 30 -11.78 -23.58 19.91
CA GLY A 30 -13.03 -24.00 19.29
C GLY A 30 -13.76 -22.84 18.61
N VAL A 31 -13.04 -21.94 17.96
CA VAL A 31 -13.61 -20.84 17.16
C VAL A 31 -14.58 -21.36 16.09
N LYS A 32 -15.63 -20.61 15.80
CA LYS A 32 -16.67 -20.95 14.81
C LYS A 32 -16.75 -19.97 13.65
N LEU A 33 -16.29 -18.73 13.87
CA LEU A 33 -16.22 -17.73 12.82
C LEU A 33 -14.87 -16.99 12.89
N ALA A 34 -14.26 -16.81 11.73
CA ALA A 34 -13.06 -15.99 11.53
C ALA A 34 -13.29 -15.03 10.36
N ALA A 35 -13.10 -13.74 10.58
CA ALA A 35 -13.24 -12.71 9.58
C ALA A 35 -12.00 -11.80 9.56
N SER A 36 -11.61 -11.31 8.39
CA SER A 36 -10.47 -10.39 8.23
C SER A 36 -10.59 -9.60 6.95
N TYR A 37 -9.87 -8.46 6.89
CA TYR A 37 -9.49 -7.85 5.63
C TYR A 37 -7.95 -7.97 5.48
N PRO A 38 -7.42 -8.29 4.28
CA PRO A 38 -5.99 -8.52 4.11
C PRO A 38 -5.13 -7.32 4.48
N GLY A 39 -4.18 -7.49 5.38
CA GLY A 39 -3.27 -6.44 5.84
C GLY A 39 -2.04 -7.02 6.54
N THR A 40 -0.85 -6.97 5.89
CA THR A 40 0.41 -7.41 6.49
C THR A 40 0.79 -6.49 7.66
N PRO A 41 1.14 -7.01 8.86
CA PRO A 41 1.59 -8.40 9.13
C PRO A 41 0.53 -9.34 9.76
N SER A 42 -0.77 -9.20 9.53
CA SER A 42 -1.84 -10.03 10.14
C SER A 42 -2.56 -10.98 9.16
N THR A 43 -2.22 -10.93 7.89
CA THR A 43 -2.93 -11.66 6.82
C THR A 43 -2.91 -13.16 7.04
N GLU A 44 -1.77 -13.72 7.44
CA GLU A 44 -1.53 -15.15 7.59
C GLU A 44 -2.39 -15.79 8.70
N ILE A 45 -2.96 -15.00 9.63
CA ILE A 45 -3.89 -15.51 10.65
C ILE A 45 -5.12 -16.15 10.00
N LEU A 46 -5.81 -15.40 9.12
CA LEU A 46 -7.01 -15.93 8.45
C LEU A 46 -6.64 -16.98 7.39
N GLU A 47 -5.53 -16.83 6.68
CA GLU A 47 -5.07 -17.83 5.72
C GLU A 47 -4.91 -19.20 6.40
N ALA A 48 -4.20 -19.25 7.54
CA ALA A 48 -4.01 -20.47 8.29
C ALA A 48 -5.34 -21.07 8.82
N ILE A 49 -6.29 -20.23 9.28
CA ILE A 49 -7.63 -20.70 9.70
C ILE A 49 -8.39 -21.25 8.50
N ALA A 50 -8.36 -20.57 7.34
CA ALA A 50 -9.08 -20.96 6.14
C ALA A 50 -8.65 -22.36 5.63
N GLU A 51 -7.36 -22.69 5.73
CA GLU A 51 -6.82 -24.03 5.39
C GLU A 51 -7.51 -25.16 6.16
N VAL A 52 -7.95 -24.90 7.39
CA VAL A 52 -8.54 -25.92 8.29
C VAL A 52 -10.03 -25.73 8.52
N ALA A 53 -10.62 -24.67 7.95
CA ALA A 53 -12.00 -24.26 8.20
C ALA A 53 -13.02 -25.37 7.95
N LYS A 54 -12.94 -26.07 6.83
CA LYS A 54 -13.82 -27.22 6.51
C LYS A 54 -13.71 -28.35 7.54
N LYS A 55 -12.49 -28.66 7.99
CA LYS A 55 -12.26 -29.77 8.92
C LYS A 55 -12.91 -29.52 10.28
N PHE A 56 -12.90 -28.28 10.76
CA PHE A 56 -13.40 -27.91 12.10
C PHE A 56 -14.78 -27.23 12.09
N GLY A 57 -15.39 -27.07 10.92
CA GLY A 57 -16.68 -26.40 10.76
C GLY A 57 -16.61 -24.93 11.18
N ILE A 58 -15.57 -24.21 10.71
CA ILE A 58 -15.33 -22.81 10.93
C ILE A 58 -15.81 -22.04 9.68
N HIS A 59 -16.61 -21.01 9.85
CA HIS A 59 -16.83 -20.03 8.79
C HIS A 59 -15.64 -19.09 8.73
N ALA A 60 -14.91 -19.08 7.61
CA ALA A 60 -13.77 -18.20 7.37
C ALA A 60 -14.05 -17.30 6.17
N GLU A 61 -13.95 -15.98 6.35
CA GLU A 61 -14.23 -15.04 5.27
C GLU A 61 -13.24 -13.88 5.18
N TRP A 62 -12.89 -13.51 3.96
CA TRP A 62 -12.33 -12.21 3.64
C TRP A 62 -13.48 -11.22 3.48
N SER A 63 -13.63 -10.36 4.46
CA SER A 63 -14.61 -9.28 4.42
C SER A 63 -14.12 -8.16 3.50
N ILE A 64 -15.03 -7.28 3.08
CA ILE A 64 -14.69 -6.20 2.14
C ILE A 64 -13.86 -5.07 2.76
N ASN A 65 -13.94 -4.91 4.09
CA ASN A 65 -13.09 -4.02 4.91
C ASN A 65 -13.12 -4.48 6.37
N GLU A 66 -12.35 -3.80 7.22
CA GLU A 66 -12.23 -4.16 8.65
C GLU A 66 -13.45 -3.82 9.47
N ILE A 67 -14.27 -2.82 9.08
CA ILE A 67 -15.57 -2.54 9.75
C ILE A 67 -16.46 -3.77 9.59
N VAL A 68 -16.66 -4.24 8.35
CA VAL A 68 -17.51 -5.40 8.07
C VAL A 68 -16.94 -6.65 8.74
N ALA A 69 -15.62 -6.86 8.74
CA ALA A 69 -15.01 -7.99 9.44
C ALA A 69 -15.33 -8.00 10.95
N MET A 70 -15.22 -6.83 11.59
CA MET A 70 -15.54 -6.65 13.02
C MET A 70 -17.03 -6.91 13.29
N GLU A 71 -17.91 -6.36 12.47
CA GLU A 71 -19.37 -6.49 12.63
C GLU A 71 -19.85 -7.93 12.41
N VAL A 72 -19.28 -8.64 11.42
CA VAL A 72 -19.59 -10.06 11.18
C VAL A 72 -19.14 -10.92 12.37
N ALA A 73 -17.93 -10.70 12.90
CA ALA A 73 -17.43 -11.40 14.08
C ALA A 73 -18.28 -11.08 15.33
N ALA A 74 -18.70 -9.82 15.48
CA ALA A 74 -19.59 -9.38 16.55
C ALA A 74 -20.96 -10.06 16.48
N GLY A 75 -21.59 -10.08 15.27
CA GLY A 75 -22.87 -10.74 15.06
C GLY A 75 -22.82 -12.22 15.45
N SER A 76 -21.78 -12.93 15.06
CA SER A 76 -21.56 -14.31 15.49
C SER A 76 -21.38 -14.45 17.00
N SER A 77 -20.57 -13.59 17.62
CA SER A 77 -20.36 -13.58 19.07
C SER A 77 -21.66 -13.29 19.85
N MET A 78 -22.51 -12.40 19.36
CA MET A 78 -23.82 -12.13 19.97
C MET A 78 -24.72 -13.36 20.03
N THR A 79 -24.52 -14.35 19.16
CA THR A 79 -25.25 -15.64 19.19
C THR A 79 -24.63 -16.69 20.12
N GLY A 80 -23.56 -16.36 20.85
CA GLY A 80 -22.89 -17.27 21.78
C GLY A 80 -21.77 -18.12 21.16
N LEU A 81 -21.43 -17.91 19.88
CA LEU A 81 -20.33 -18.60 19.21
C LEU A 81 -19.02 -17.83 19.36
N ARG A 82 -17.90 -18.55 19.53
CA ARG A 82 -16.57 -17.95 19.56
C ARG A 82 -16.16 -17.44 18.18
N SER A 83 -15.71 -16.19 18.12
CA SER A 83 -15.34 -15.52 16.88
C SER A 83 -14.00 -14.82 17.01
N ILE A 84 -13.23 -14.78 15.93
CA ILE A 84 -11.98 -14.03 15.85
C ILE A 84 -12.04 -13.08 14.64
N VAL A 85 -11.55 -11.86 14.85
CA VAL A 85 -11.27 -10.93 13.77
C VAL A 85 -9.80 -10.56 13.80
N SER A 86 -9.14 -10.54 12.64
CA SER A 86 -7.73 -10.18 12.54
C SER A 86 -7.51 -8.99 11.61
N MET A 87 -6.60 -8.09 12.01
CA MET A 87 -6.26 -6.90 11.26
C MET A 87 -4.94 -6.30 11.73
N LYS A 88 -4.36 -5.43 10.91
CA LYS A 88 -3.24 -4.59 11.36
C LYS A 88 -3.76 -3.36 12.13
N HIS A 89 -2.85 -2.60 12.77
CA HIS A 89 -3.22 -1.43 13.56
C HIS A 89 -4.04 -0.38 12.80
N VAL A 90 -3.72 -0.12 11.52
CA VAL A 90 -4.51 0.82 10.71
C VAL A 90 -5.92 0.30 10.41
N GLY A 91 -6.08 -1.03 10.29
CA GLY A 91 -7.40 -1.66 10.16
C GLY A 91 -8.23 -1.52 11.44
N LEU A 92 -7.59 -1.56 12.61
CA LEU A 92 -8.27 -1.30 13.88
C LEU A 92 -8.83 0.13 13.93
N ASN A 93 -8.15 1.11 13.34
CA ASN A 93 -8.71 2.46 13.22
C ASN A 93 -9.94 2.51 12.32
N VAL A 94 -9.93 1.74 11.22
CA VAL A 94 -11.09 1.62 10.32
C VAL A 94 -12.27 1.00 11.07
N ALA A 95 -12.04 -0.01 11.91
CA ALA A 95 -13.06 -0.70 12.71
C ALA A 95 -13.30 -0.06 14.09
N ALA A 96 -12.74 1.12 14.38
CA ALA A 96 -12.74 1.70 15.73
C ALA A 96 -14.14 1.95 16.28
N ASP A 97 -15.06 2.49 15.50
CA ASP A 97 -16.43 2.76 15.95
C ASP A 97 -17.15 1.47 16.40
N ALA A 98 -17.05 0.42 15.59
CA ALA A 98 -17.60 -0.89 15.94
C ALA A 98 -16.96 -1.45 17.21
N ALA A 99 -15.62 -1.40 17.34
CA ALA A 99 -14.90 -1.90 18.53
C ALA A 99 -15.26 -1.12 19.79
N MET A 100 -15.36 0.22 19.73
CA MET A 100 -15.77 1.08 20.83
C MET A 100 -17.19 0.77 21.29
N THR A 101 -18.12 0.60 20.34
CA THR A 101 -19.51 0.30 20.65
C THR A 101 -19.66 -1.11 21.25
N LEU A 102 -18.84 -2.08 20.80
CA LEU A 102 -18.81 -3.42 21.37
C LEU A 102 -18.34 -3.48 22.82
N ALA A 103 -17.52 -2.54 23.29
CA ALA A 103 -17.18 -2.41 24.70
C ALA A 103 -18.45 -2.13 25.56
N TYR A 104 -19.41 -1.40 25.01
CA TYR A 104 -20.68 -1.08 25.70
C TYR A 104 -21.69 -2.23 25.60
N THR A 105 -21.96 -2.75 24.39
CA THR A 105 -22.90 -3.87 24.21
C THR A 105 -22.40 -5.13 24.89
N GLY A 106 -21.09 -5.31 24.91
CA GLY A 106 -20.44 -6.55 25.29
C GLY A 106 -20.68 -7.67 24.27
N VAL A 107 -20.27 -8.86 24.65
CA VAL A 107 -20.33 -10.09 23.84
C VAL A 107 -20.98 -11.23 24.63
N VAL A 108 -21.35 -12.33 23.95
CA VAL A 108 -21.87 -13.56 24.57
C VAL A 108 -20.89 -14.70 24.36
N GLY A 109 -20.63 -15.06 23.10
CA GLY A 109 -19.50 -15.92 22.75
C GLY A 109 -18.21 -15.12 22.75
N GLY A 110 -17.11 -15.72 23.10
CA GLY A 110 -15.81 -15.02 23.14
C GLY A 110 -15.46 -14.38 21.80
N LEU A 111 -15.13 -13.10 21.82
CA LEU A 111 -14.66 -12.34 20.66
C LEU A 111 -13.21 -11.90 20.90
N VAL A 112 -12.31 -12.40 20.05
CA VAL A 112 -10.89 -12.02 20.04
C VAL A 112 -10.61 -11.11 18.85
N ILE A 113 -9.96 -9.98 19.14
CA ILE A 113 -9.47 -9.03 18.15
C ILE A 113 -7.96 -9.20 18.08
N ALA A 114 -7.46 -9.91 17.07
CA ALA A 114 -6.02 -10.09 16.84
C ALA A 114 -5.50 -8.90 16.04
N VAL A 115 -4.59 -8.12 16.64
CA VAL A 115 -4.05 -6.90 16.02
C VAL A 115 -2.54 -7.01 15.90
N CYS A 116 -2.03 -6.79 14.69
CA CYS A 116 -0.59 -6.77 14.44
C CYS A 116 -0.13 -5.33 14.19
N ASP A 117 0.68 -4.81 15.13
CA ASP A 117 1.38 -3.53 14.99
C ASP A 117 2.62 -3.73 14.09
N ASP A 118 2.99 -2.66 13.39
CA ASP A 118 4.12 -2.67 12.44
C ASP A 118 5.16 -1.58 12.80
N PRO A 119 5.94 -1.80 13.90
CA PRO A 119 7.05 -0.92 14.25
C PRO A 119 8.04 -0.83 13.08
N ALA A 120 8.60 0.37 12.86
CA ALA A 120 9.44 0.72 11.71
C ALA A 120 8.71 0.70 10.34
N MET A 121 7.40 0.53 10.30
CA MET A 121 6.57 0.68 9.08
C MET A 121 7.06 -0.17 7.90
N HIS A 122 7.33 -1.45 8.12
CA HIS A 122 7.80 -2.37 7.07
C HIS A 122 6.78 -2.50 5.91
N SER A 123 5.49 -2.39 6.22
CA SER A 123 4.40 -2.50 5.25
C SER A 123 3.23 -1.53 5.51
N SER A 124 3.43 -0.52 6.35
CA SER A 124 2.38 0.41 6.79
C SER A 124 2.71 1.86 6.46
N GLN A 125 1.68 2.68 6.26
CA GLN A 125 1.82 4.11 5.97
C GLN A 125 2.09 4.97 7.21
N ASN A 126 1.91 4.41 8.41
CA ASN A 126 2.23 5.07 9.67
C ASN A 126 2.52 4.01 10.75
N GLU A 127 3.01 4.45 11.88
CA GLU A 127 3.34 3.65 13.04
C GLU A 127 2.38 3.99 14.17
N GLN A 128 1.78 2.97 14.78
CA GLN A 128 0.82 3.13 15.87
C GLN A 128 1.06 2.10 16.96
N ASP A 129 0.50 2.36 18.13
CA ASP A 129 0.61 1.51 19.31
C ASP A 129 -0.78 1.10 19.82
N THR A 130 -1.17 -0.11 19.53
CA THR A 130 -2.46 -0.68 19.89
C THR A 130 -2.71 -0.69 21.40
N ARG A 131 -1.67 -0.61 22.24
CA ARG A 131 -1.82 -0.51 23.70
C ARG A 131 -2.59 0.75 24.12
N TYR A 132 -2.40 1.86 23.39
CA TYR A 132 -3.18 3.09 23.62
C TYR A 132 -4.61 3.01 23.12
N PHE A 133 -4.85 2.23 22.05
CA PHE A 133 -6.23 1.93 21.63
C PHE A 133 -6.99 1.16 22.73
N SER A 134 -6.35 0.16 23.33
CA SER A 134 -6.91 -0.60 24.45
C SER A 134 -7.26 0.29 25.64
N LEU A 135 -6.35 1.23 25.99
CA LEU A 135 -6.58 2.21 27.05
C LEU A 135 -7.80 3.12 26.74
N HIS A 136 -7.95 3.52 25.46
CA HIS A 136 -9.05 4.39 25.03
C HIS A 136 -10.39 3.65 24.92
N SER A 137 -10.38 2.40 24.47
CA SER A 137 -11.58 1.58 24.25
C SER A 137 -12.09 0.82 25.46
N ASP A 138 -11.34 0.81 26.57
CA ASP A 138 -11.62 -0.03 27.75
C ASP A 138 -11.62 -1.56 27.46
N LEU A 139 -10.90 -2.01 26.41
CA LEU A 139 -10.82 -3.43 26.04
C LEU A 139 -9.56 -4.10 26.60
N PRO A 140 -9.68 -5.26 27.29
CA PRO A 140 -8.50 -5.99 27.80
C PRO A 140 -7.52 -6.36 26.66
N LEU A 141 -6.20 -6.30 26.96
CA LEU A 141 -5.17 -6.52 25.96
C LEU A 141 -4.06 -7.45 26.46
N PHE A 142 -3.80 -8.50 25.67
CA PHE A 142 -2.60 -9.33 25.73
C PHE A 142 -1.54 -8.83 24.76
N ASP A 143 -0.27 -8.77 25.20
CA ASP A 143 0.90 -8.36 24.42
C ASP A 143 1.91 -9.52 24.32
N ALA A 144 1.89 -10.25 23.20
CA ALA A 144 2.67 -11.46 23.01
C ALA A 144 4.14 -11.15 22.73
N ALA A 145 5.06 -11.85 23.39
CA ALA A 145 6.50 -11.70 23.20
C ALA A 145 7.11 -12.72 22.23
N ASN A 146 6.40 -13.79 21.89
CA ASN A 146 6.84 -14.85 20.99
C ASN A 146 5.65 -15.69 20.51
N PRO A 147 5.82 -16.58 19.49
CA PRO A 147 4.74 -17.42 18.96
C PRO A 147 4.08 -18.35 19.97
N GLN A 148 4.81 -18.90 20.97
CA GLN A 148 4.17 -19.73 22.00
C GLN A 148 3.14 -18.92 22.79
N GLU A 149 3.49 -17.70 23.17
CA GLU A 149 2.58 -16.82 23.89
C GLU A 149 1.42 -16.35 23.03
N ALA A 150 1.68 -16.03 21.76
CA ALA A 150 0.62 -15.67 20.81
C ALA A 150 -0.47 -16.75 20.77
N LYS A 151 -0.08 -18.04 20.73
CA LYS A 151 -1.03 -19.16 20.79
C LYS A 151 -1.74 -19.25 22.15
N ASP A 152 -0.99 -19.27 23.25
CA ASP A 152 -1.56 -19.49 24.60
C ASP A 152 -2.43 -18.30 25.04
N MET A 153 -2.02 -17.07 24.71
CA MET A 153 -2.81 -15.84 24.97
C MET A 153 -4.09 -15.82 24.13
N THR A 154 -4.08 -16.31 22.90
CA THR A 154 -5.29 -16.40 22.07
C THR A 154 -6.32 -17.36 22.72
N VAL A 155 -5.87 -18.51 23.22
CA VAL A 155 -6.75 -19.44 23.94
C VAL A 155 -7.34 -18.79 25.17
N GLU A 156 -6.52 -18.12 25.99
CA GLU A 156 -6.95 -17.42 27.20
C GLU A 156 -7.85 -16.24 26.92
N ALA A 157 -7.60 -15.52 25.79
CA ALA A 157 -8.39 -14.37 25.38
C ALA A 157 -9.86 -14.73 25.13
N PHE A 158 -10.14 -15.91 24.56
CA PHE A 158 -11.51 -16.40 24.42
C PHE A 158 -12.19 -16.67 25.78
N GLU A 159 -11.47 -17.28 26.71
CA GLU A 159 -12.00 -17.55 28.07
C GLU A 159 -12.22 -16.23 28.82
N LEU A 160 -11.28 -15.29 28.73
CA LEU A 160 -11.38 -13.97 29.35
C LEU A 160 -12.53 -13.16 28.75
N SER A 161 -12.70 -13.22 27.43
CA SER A 161 -13.78 -12.54 26.73
C SER A 161 -15.14 -13.01 27.18
N GLU A 162 -15.36 -14.32 27.31
CA GLU A 162 -16.62 -14.88 27.82
C GLU A 162 -16.84 -14.55 29.30
N ARG A 163 -15.78 -14.59 30.10
CA ARG A 163 -15.88 -14.30 31.55
C ARG A 163 -16.23 -12.83 31.82
N LEU A 164 -15.67 -11.91 31.05
CA LEU A 164 -15.96 -10.46 31.19
C LEU A 164 -17.11 -10.01 30.30
N GLU A 165 -17.55 -10.85 29.37
CA GLU A 165 -18.47 -10.46 28.29
C GLU A 165 -17.98 -9.19 27.55
N LEU A 166 -16.69 -9.12 27.22
CA LEU A 166 -16.04 -8.02 26.49
C LEU A 166 -15.18 -8.61 25.38
N PRO A 167 -15.04 -7.93 24.23
CA PRO A 167 -13.97 -8.24 23.29
C PRO A 167 -12.61 -8.16 23.97
N VAL A 168 -11.68 -9.01 23.57
CA VAL A 168 -10.30 -9.03 24.09
C VAL A 168 -9.31 -8.89 22.94
N ILE A 169 -8.36 -7.98 23.07
CA ILE A 169 -7.32 -7.74 22.08
C ILE A 169 -6.13 -8.67 22.35
N VAL A 170 -5.62 -9.31 21.30
CA VAL A 170 -4.34 -10.01 21.29
C VAL A 170 -3.42 -9.26 20.32
N ARG A 171 -2.41 -8.59 20.88
CA ARG A 171 -1.46 -7.77 20.14
C ARG A 171 -0.20 -8.57 19.82
N LEU A 172 0.26 -8.43 18.59
CA LEU A 172 1.57 -8.86 18.11
C LEU A 172 2.30 -7.67 17.48
N THR A 173 3.60 -7.73 17.40
CA THR A 173 4.38 -6.85 16.51
C THR A 173 4.89 -7.66 15.33
N THR A 174 5.33 -7.01 14.25
CA THR A 174 5.80 -7.66 13.01
C THR A 174 6.81 -8.78 13.28
N ARG A 175 7.74 -8.57 14.23
CA ARG A 175 8.75 -9.58 14.58
C ARG A 175 8.16 -10.80 15.26
N VAL A 176 7.13 -10.62 16.06
CA VAL A 176 6.40 -11.74 16.67
C VAL A 176 5.53 -12.44 15.64
N ALA A 177 4.79 -11.69 14.82
CA ALA A 177 3.89 -12.21 13.80
C ALA A 177 4.62 -13.14 12.81
N HIS A 178 5.74 -12.70 12.26
CA HIS A 178 6.50 -13.45 11.25
C HIS A 178 7.64 -14.31 11.84
N GLY A 179 8.03 -14.10 13.10
CA GLY A 179 9.05 -14.90 13.78
C GLY A 179 8.62 -16.34 13.98
N LYS A 180 9.48 -17.31 13.67
CA LYS A 180 9.19 -18.74 13.83
C LYS A 180 9.79 -19.32 15.11
N ALA A 181 8.99 -20.11 15.83
CA ALA A 181 9.43 -20.81 17.02
C ALA A 181 8.79 -22.21 17.13
N LYS A 182 9.36 -23.06 17.99
CA LYS A 182 8.73 -24.31 18.40
C LYS A 182 7.57 -23.98 19.34
N VAL A 183 6.35 -24.28 18.92
CA VAL A 183 5.11 -24.03 19.66
C VAL A 183 4.53 -25.35 20.13
N LYS A 184 4.37 -25.50 21.44
CA LYS A 184 3.68 -26.64 22.06
C LYS A 184 2.18 -26.48 21.86
N ILE A 185 1.56 -27.48 21.22
CA ILE A 185 0.12 -27.44 20.93
C ILE A 185 -0.70 -28.09 22.04
N GLY A 186 -1.89 -27.52 22.26
CA GLY A 186 -2.89 -28.02 23.20
C GLY A 186 -3.96 -28.87 22.54
N LYS A 187 -4.95 -29.30 23.33
CA LYS A 187 -6.12 -30.02 22.85
C LYS A 187 -7.10 -29.09 22.13
N ILE A 188 -7.61 -29.54 20.98
CA ILE A 188 -8.65 -28.82 20.25
C ILE A 188 -10.00 -29.03 20.96
N LYS A 189 -10.62 -27.94 21.41
CA LYS A 189 -11.92 -27.98 22.06
C LYS A 189 -13.04 -28.11 21.03
N GLN A 190 -13.89 -29.10 21.18
CA GLN A 190 -15.12 -29.20 20.40
C GLN A 190 -16.27 -28.63 21.25
N LEU A 191 -16.64 -27.38 20.99
CA LEU A 191 -17.76 -26.75 21.68
C LEU A 191 -19.06 -27.08 20.96
N SER A 192 -19.94 -27.82 21.63
CA SER A 192 -21.28 -28.17 21.11
C SER A 192 -22.30 -27.05 21.36
N ARG A 193 -21.93 -25.82 21.05
CA ARG A 193 -22.82 -24.65 21.18
C ARG A 193 -23.64 -24.50 19.91
N LYS A 194 -24.95 -24.22 20.07
CA LYS A 194 -25.81 -23.77 18.98
C LYS A 194 -25.97 -22.26 19.05
N ALA A 195 -25.94 -21.61 17.90
CA ALA A 195 -26.21 -20.18 17.82
C ALA A 195 -27.62 -19.86 18.38
N ASN A 196 -27.69 -18.91 19.31
CA ASN A 196 -28.95 -18.42 19.85
C ASN A 196 -28.80 -16.92 20.15
N PHE A 197 -29.65 -16.10 19.56
CA PHE A 197 -29.63 -14.66 19.79
C PHE A 197 -30.71 -14.26 20.82
N ASP A 198 -30.30 -13.76 21.96
CA ASP A 198 -31.19 -13.21 22.96
C ASP A 198 -31.66 -11.80 22.55
N LYS A 199 -32.96 -11.62 22.41
CA LYS A 199 -33.58 -10.37 21.93
C LYS A 199 -33.72 -9.37 23.09
N ASP A 200 -32.61 -8.84 23.57
CA ASP A 200 -32.60 -7.77 24.61
C ASP A 200 -32.25 -6.39 23.99
N PRO A 201 -33.26 -5.56 23.61
CA PRO A 201 -32.97 -4.23 23.05
C PRO A 201 -32.24 -3.30 24.03
N LYS A 202 -32.37 -3.51 25.35
CA LYS A 202 -31.64 -2.70 26.34
C LYS A 202 -30.15 -2.99 26.35
N ARG A 203 -29.77 -4.20 25.93
CA ARG A 203 -28.35 -4.60 25.75
C ARG A 203 -27.81 -4.21 24.40
N TRP A 204 -28.57 -4.45 23.32
CA TRP A 204 -28.03 -4.42 21.95
C TRP A 204 -28.28 -3.11 21.20
N VAL A 205 -29.24 -2.29 21.61
CA VAL A 205 -29.57 -1.04 20.93
C VAL A 205 -28.92 0.15 21.68
N MET A 206 -27.85 0.67 21.13
CA MET A 206 -27.05 1.74 21.74
C MET A 206 -27.63 3.13 21.44
N VAL A 207 -28.75 3.42 22.09
CA VAL A 207 -29.30 4.79 22.23
C VAL A 207 -28.82 5.41 23.55
N PRO A 208 -28.78 6.75 23.73
CA PRO A 208 -28.23 7.40 24.92
C PRO A 208 -28.69 6.82 26.26
N SER A 209 -29.96 6.52 26.40
CA SER A 209 -30.53 5.95 27.62
C SER A 209 -29.99 4.54 27.97
N ASN A 210 -29.68 3.73 26.97
CA ASN A 210 -29.08 2.41 27.15
C ASN A 210 -27.55 2.55 27.32
N SER A 211 -26.91 3.37 26.52
CA SER A 211 -25.45 3.56 26.54
C SER A 211 -24.94 4.02 27.91
N ILE A 212 -25.64 4.96 28.59
CA ILE A 212 -25.28 5.39 29.94
C ILE A 212 -25.29 4.23 30.94
N LYS A 213 -26.27 3.34 30.86
CA LYS A 213 -26.36 2.16 31.74
C LYS A 213 -25.24 1.15 31.39
N ARG A 214 -25.06 0.90 30.13
CA ARG A 214 -24.02 -0.03 29.64
C ARG A 214 -22.61 0.45 29.99
N HIS A 215 -22.33 1.76 29.92
CA HIS A 215 -21.06 2.34 30.34
C HIS A 215 -20.76 2.06 31.82
N ARG A 216 -21.77 2.18 32.71
CA ARG A 216 -21.62 1.83 34.15
C ARG A 216 -21.28 0.34 34.32
N ILE A 217 -21.93 -0.53 33.55
CA ILE A 217 -21.63 -1.98 33.54
C ILE A 217 -20.19 -2.23 33.05
N LEU A 218 -19.76 -1.57 31.98
CA LEU A 218 -18.39 -1.65 31.48
C LEU A 218 -17.37 -1.28 32.57
N LYS A 219 -17.58 -0.17 33.31
CA LYS A 219 -16.67 0.21 34.41
C LYS A 219 -16.64 -0.84 35.51
N GLY A 220 -17.77 -1.47 35.86
CA GLY A 220 -17.80 -2.60 36.79
C GLY A 220 -17.01 -3.82 36.28
N LYS A 221 -17.10 -4.14 35.00
CA LYS A 221 -16.32 -5.23 34.36
C LYS A 221 -14.83 -4.94 34.39
N LEU A 222 -14.42 -3.67 34.21
CA LEU A 222 -13.02 -3.27 34.29
C LEU A 222 -12.42 -3.47 35.69
N GLU A 223 -13.22 -3.21 36.77
CA GLU A 223 -12.76 -3.51 38.14
C GLU A 223 -12.54 -5.02 38.33
N GLN A 224 -13.44 -5.87 37.80
CA GLN A 224 -13.21 -7.33 37.80
C GLN A 224 -11.97 -7.72 36.98
N ALA A 225 -11.77 -7.07 35.83
CA ALA A 225 -10.60 -7.31 34.98
C ALA A 225 -9.29 -6.97 35.70
N LYS A 226 -9.24 -5.89 36.52
CA LYS A 226 -8.04 -5.53 37.30
C LYS A 226 -7.60 -6.65 38.25
N GLU A 227 -8.54 -7.35 38.87
CA GLU A 227 -8.19 -8.49 39.74
C GLU A 227 -7.63 -9.67 38.95
N ILE A 228 -8.21 -9.95 37.75
CA ILE A 228 -7.77 -11.03 36.88
C ILE A 228 -6.36 -10.75 36.37
N VAL A 229 -6.09 -9.53 35.92
CA VAL A 229 -4.81 -9.12 35.35
C VAL A 229 -3.70 -9.22 36.40
N ASN A 230 -3.95 -8.82 37.66
CA ASN A 230 -2.96 -8.94 38.75
C ASN A 230 -2.62 -10.40 39.09
N LYS A 231 -3.47 -11.37 38.73
CA LYS A 231 -3.27 -12.82 39.00
C LYS A 231 -2.98 -13.61 37.70
N SER A 232 -2.80 -12.93 36.59
CA SER A 232 -2.60 -13.58 35.30
C SER A 232 -1.29 -14.39 35.24
N LYS A 233 -1.38 -15.61 34.76
CA LYS A 233 -0.21 -16.47 34.49
C LYS A 233 0.76 -15.91 33.43
N PHE A 234 0.35 -14.91 32.67
CA PHE A 234 1.18 -14.22 31.68
C PHE A 234 1.94 -13.02 32.26
N ASN A 235 1.62 -12.63 33.51
CA ASN A 235 2.31 -11.60 34.26
C ASN A 235 3.18 -12.26 35.33
N LEU A 236 4.50 -12.27 35.10
CA LEU A 236 5.43 -13.07 35.88
C LEU A 236 6.44 -12.19 36.61
N ILE A 237 6.57 -12.39 37.93
CA ILE A 237 7.67 -11.86 38.73
C ILE A 237 8.74 -12.96 38.86
N GLU A 238 9.98 -12.59 38.53
CA GLU A 238 11.19 -13.35 38.88
C GLU A 238 12.03 -12.44 39.79
N ASP A 239 11.94 -12.70 41.08
CA ASP A 239 12.65 -11.94 42.11
C ASP A 239 14.01 -12.62 42.40
N ASN A 240 15.07 -11.99 41.95
CA ASN A 240 16.45 -12.45 42.18
C ASN A 240 17.12 -11.67 43.32
N ASN A 241 16.36 -11.01 44.20
CA ASN A 241 16.83 -10.17 45.28
C ASN A 241 17.79 -9.06 44.83
N GLN A 242 17.57 -8.48 43.65
CA GLN A 242 18.38 -7.44 43.07
C GLN A 242 17.74 -6.05 43.30
N GLU A 243 18.60 -5.04 43.50
CA GLU A 243 18.16 -3.64 43.65
C GLU A 243 17.68 -3.00 42.33
N ILE A 244 18.00 -3.62 41.21
CA ILE A 244 17.60 -3.15 39.88
C ILE A 244 16.55 -4.11 39.31
N GLY A 245 15.39 -3.57 38.98
CA GLY A 245 14.29 -4.28 38.34
C GLY A 245 14.11 -3.91 36.89
N ILE A 246 13.79 -4.89 36.07
CA ILE A 246 13.40 -4.69 34.66
C ILE A 246 11.94 -5.02 34.49
N VAL A 247 11.19 -4.08 33.96
CA VAL A 247 9.76 -4.24 33.60
C VAL A 247 9.62 -4.16 32.09
N GLY A 248 8.94 -5.11 31.48
CA GLY A 248 8.75 -5.12 30.02
C GLY A 248 7.57 -5.95 29.54
N SER A 249 7.19 -5.73 28.29
CA SER A 249 6.17 -6.49 27.57
C SER A 249 6.63 -6.79 26.13
N GLY A 250 5.92 -7.69 25.48
CA GLY A 250 6.12 -8.02 24.07
C GLY A 250 7.54 -8.42 23.74
N ILE A 251 7.96 -8.16 22.51
CA ILE A 251 9.28 -8.56 21.99
C ILE A 251 10.43 -7.85 22.70
N GLY A 252 10.24 -6.61 23.18
CA GLY A 252 11.26 -5.86 23.91
C GLY A 252 11.72 -6.59 25.19
N TYR A 253 10.77 -7.13 25.97
CA TYR A 253 11.07 -7.99 27.10
C TYR A 253 11.87 -9.24 26.68
N TYR A 254 11.45 -9.89 25.59
CA TYR A 254 12.13 -11.07 25.09
C TYR A 254 13.58 -10.80 24.68
N TYR A 255 13.84 -9.68 23.99
CA TYR A 255 15.20 -9.28 23.63
C TYR A 255 16.04 -8.98 24.86
N ALA A 256 15.53 -8.24 25.85
CA ALA A 256 16.26 -7.99 27.08
C ALA A 256 16.67 -9.30 27.78
N ARG A 257 15.75 -10.26 27.87
CA ARG A 257 16.03 -11.60 28.44
C ARG A 257 17.08 -12.39 27.66
N SER A 258 17.19 -12.17 26.36
CA SER A 258 18.13 -12.94 25.50
C SER A 258 19.56 -12.42 25.55
N VAL A 259 19.77 -11.14 25.92
CA VAL A 259 21.09 -10.49 25.85
C VAL A 259 21.68 -10.11 27.21
N LEU A 260 20.86 -10.13 28.28
CA LEU A 260 21.30 -9.75 29.61
C LEU A 260 21.52 -10.98 30.50
N GLU A 261 22.43 -10.86 31.44
CA GLU A 261 22.62 -11.86 32.50
C GLU A 261 21.44 -11.76 33.48
N THR A 262 20.53 -12.73 33.39
CA THR A 262 19.23 -12.66 34.04
C THR A 262 19.30 -12.62 35.57
N SER A 263 20.33 -13.23 36.17
CA SER A 263 20.55 -13.25 37.63
C SER A 263 20.92 -11.88 38.23
N LYS A 264 21.40 -10.94 37.42
CA LYS A 264 21.78 -9.58 37.86
C LYS A 264 20.60 -8.62 38.04
N PHE A 265 19.39 -9.05 37.69
CA PHE A 265 18.20 -8.20 37.72
C PHE A 265 17.02 -8.99 38.31
N SER A 266 16.10 -8.29 38.96
CA SER A 266 14.76 -8.81 39.20
C SER A 266 13.87 -8.43 38.01
N TRP A 267 12.91 -9.30 37.63
CA TRP A 267 12.17 -9.16 36.41
C TRP A 267 10.66 -9.13 36.64
N LEU A 268 9.97 -8.21 35.99
CA LEU A 268 8.51 -8.23 35.86
C LEU A 268 8.15 -8.28 34.37
N LYS A 269 7.67 -9.42 33.93
CA LYS A 269 7.06 -9.58 32.62
C LYS A 269 5.58 -9.23 32.67
N LEU A 270 5.13 -8.43 31.74
CA LEU A 270 3.74 -8.08 31.53
C LEU A 270 3.25 -8.65 30.20
N GLY A 271 2.34 -9.64 30.25
CA GLY A 271 1.72 -10.24 29.07
C GLY A 271 0.24 -9.88 28.93
N LEU A 272 -0.51 -9.79 30.03
CA LEU A 272 -1.84 -9.17 30.05
C LEU A 272 -1.71 -7.79 30.67
N ILE A 273 -1.70 -6.75 29.83
CA ILE A 273 -1.23 -5.41 30.22
C ILE A 273 -2.33 -4.37 30.40
N TYR A 274 -3.53 -4.63 29.93
CA TYR A 274 -4.68 -3.76 30.19
C TYR A 274 -5.89 -4.55 30.71
N PRO A 275 -6.55 -4.08 31.78
CA PRO A 275 -6.17 -2.97 32.66
C PRO A 275 -4.79 -3.18 33.28
N PHE A 276 -4.06 -2.09 33.57
CA PHE A 276 -2.68 -2.22 34.05
C PHE A 276 -2.61 -2.92 35.43
N PRO A 277 -1.72 -3.93 35.64
CA PRO A 277 -1.62 -4.72 36.88
C PRO A 277 -0.87 -3.97 38.00
N LEU A 278 -1.43 -2.85 38.46
CA LEU A 278 -0.76 -1.94 39.40
C LEU A 278 -0.42 -2.59 40.75
N SER A 279 -1.29 -3.49 41.25
CA SER A 279 -1.02 -4.20 42.51
C SER A 279 0.16 -5.17 42.38
N LEU A 280 0.26 -5.86 41.25
CA LEU A 280 1.40 -6.73 40.94
C LEU A 280 2.70 -5.92 40.81
N PHE A 281 2.63 -4.78 40.11
CA PHE A 281 3.75 -3.86 39.99
C PHE A 281 4.22 -3.35 41.36
N LYS A 282 3.31 -2.91 42.24
CA LYS A 282 3.65 -2.43 43.57
C LYS A 282 4.31 -3.54 44.41
N LYS A 283 3.84 -4.80 44.28
CA LYS A 283 4.47 -5.94 44.94
C LYS A 283 5.90 -6.17 44.42
N PHE A 284 6.09 -6.11 43.10
CA PHE A 284 7.42 -6.26 42.47
C PHE A 284 8.40 -5.16 42.90
N SER A 285 7.93 -3.89 42.90
CA SER A 285 8.78 -2.72 43.12
C SER A 285 9.11 -2.44 44.59
N ALA A 286 8.54 -3.18 45.55
CA ALA A 286 8.64 -2.87 46.98
C ALA A 286 10.11 -2.81 47.51
N ASN A 287 10.97 -3.67 47.00
CA ASN A 287 12.39 -3.74 47.39
C ASN A 287 13.35 -3.32 46.27
N ILE A 288 12.84 -2.79 45.17
CA ILE A 288 13.62 -2.37 44.02
C ILE A 288 13.98 -0.89 44.18
N LYS A 289 15.27 -0.53 44.05
CA LYS A 289 15.72 0.87 44.08
C LYS A 289 15.57 1.59 42.75
N LYS A 290 15.79 0.86 41.65
CA LYS A 290 15.78 1.42 40.30
C LYS A 290 15.05 0.49 39.34
N ILE A 291 14.11 1.04 38.56
CA ILE A 291 13.32 0.29 37.58
C ILE A 291 13.67 0.76 36.15
N LEU A 292 14.02 -0.19 35.30
CA LEU A 292 14.22 0.01 33.88
C LEU A 292 13.00 -0.51 33.12
N VAL A 293 12.42 0.32 32.25
CA VAL A 293 11.26 -0.05 31.43
C VAL A 293 11.72 -0.33 30.00
N ILE A 294 11.49 -1.57 29.55
CA ILE A 294 11.84 -2.01 28.19
C ILE A 294 10.55 -2.30 27.41
N GLU A 295 10.18 -1.37 26.56
CA GLU A 295 8.98 -1.44 25.72
C GLU A 295 9.21 -0.75 24.37
N GLU A 296 8.71 -1.35 23.28
CA GLU A 296 8.73 -0.72 21.95
C GLU A 296 7.71 0.41 21.84
N LEU A 297 7.83 1.25 20.79
CA LEU A 297 6.92 2.33 20.47
C LEU A 297 6.76 3.35 21.62
N LYS A 298 5.53 3.74 21.93
CA LYS A 298 5.25 4.79 22.92
C LYS A 298 5.47 4.32 24.36
N PRO A 299 5.76 5.21 25.31
CA PRO A 299 5.99 4.87 26.72
C PRO A 299 4.68 4.52 27.46
N TYR A 300 4.07 3.40 27.09
CA TYR A 300 2.80 2.94 27.69
C TYR A 300 2.98 2.48 29.13
N ILE A 301 3.89 1.51 29.38
CA ILE A 301 4.16 0.96 30.73
C ILE A 301 4.74 2.07 31.62
N GLU A 302 5.72 2.80 31.13
CA GLU A 302 6.33 3.91 31.83
C GLU A 302 5.27 4.92 32.36
N ASN A 303 4.31 5.29 31.48
CA ASN A 303 3.23 6.21 31.85
C ASN A 303 2.28 5.66 32.92
N GLN A 304 2.08 4.34 32.98
CA GLN A 304 1.24 3.71 34.00
C GLN A 304 1.91 3.67 35.39
N ILE A 305 3.24 3.65 35.43
CA ILE A 305 3.98 3.42 36.69
C ILE A 305 4.73 4.67 37.20
N LYS A 306 4.86 5.73 36.41
CA LYS A 306 5.69 6.92 36.72
C LYS A 306 5.36 7.58 38.07
N CYS A 307 4.14 7.45 38.56
CA CYS A 307 3.72 7.98 39.88
C CYS A 307 3.81 6.92 41.00
N ALA A 308 4.17 5.69 40.70
CA ALA A 308 4.15 4.58 41.63
C ALA A 308 5.53 4.20 42.17
N HIS A 309 6.62 4.74 41.58
CA HIS A 309 8.00 4.51 42.02
C HIS A 309 8.87 5.73 41.70
N PRO A 310 9.80 6.14 42.62
CA PRO A 310 10.60 7.37 42.47
C PRO A 310 11.68 7.28 41.38
N GLU A 311 12.29 6.12 41.18
CA GLU A 311 13.42 5.91 40.27
C GLU A 311 13.06 5.01 39.10
N ILE A 312 12.37 5.59 38.09
CA ILE A 312 12.05 4.92 36.84
C ILE A 312 12.96 5.46 35.72
N LEU A 313 13.65 4.55 35.06
CA LEU A 313 14.38 4.81 33.82
C LEU A 313 13.53 4.30 32.66
N GLY A 314 12.77 5.21 32.07
CA GLY A 314 12.00 4.98 30.86
C GLY A 314 12.76 5.37 29.60
N LYS A 315 12.05 5.41 28.47
CA LYS A 315 12.63 5.61 27.13
C LYS A 315 13.62 6.79 27.05
N GLN A 316 13.21 7.96 27.49
CA GLN A 316 14.05 9.16 27.40
C GLN A 316 15.37 9.02 28.19
N ARG A 317 15.29 8.50 29.42
CA ARG A 317 16.48 8.30 30.27
C ARG A 317 17.37 7.15 29.79
N LEU A 318 16.80 6.17 29.08
CA LEU A 318 17.52 5.05 28.48
C LEU A 318 18.11 5.42 27.12
N GLY A 319 17.72 6.56 26.53
CA GLY A 319 18.10 6.94 25.17
C GLY A 319 17.49 6.01 24.11
N LEU A 320 16.25 5.56 24.35
CA LEU A 320 15.47 4.75 23.44
C LEU A 320 14.44 5.64 22.72
N GLU A 321 14.34 5.50 21.42
CA GLU A 321 13.37 6.24 20.61
C GLU A 321 11.94 5.69 20.79
N GLU A 322 10.94 6.55 20.54
CA GLU A 322 9.53 6.19 20.55
C GLU A 322 9.07 5.63 19.18
N ILE A 323 9.98 5.52 18.22
CA ILE A 323 9.75 5.04 16.87
C ILE A 323 10.60 3.81 16.56
N GLY A 324 10.12 2.99 15.63
CA GLY A 324 10.84 1.84 15.13
C GLY A 324 10.79 0.63 16.04
N GLU A 325 11.49 -0.41 15.60
CA GLU A 325 11.57 -1.69 16.32
C GLU A 325 12.86 -1.80 17.13
N PHE A 326 12.79 -2.60 18.20
CA PHE A 326 13.97 -2.94 18.98
C PHE A 326 14.76 -4.09 18.35
N SER A 327 16.05 -4.14 18.68
CA SER A 327 16.92 -5.27 18.40
C SER A 327 17.64 -5.72 19.67
N PRO A 328 18.13 -6.97 19.72
CA PRO A 328 18.98 -7.41 20.82
C PRO A 328 20.19 -6.52 21.04
N ASP A 329 20.85 -6.07 19.97
CA ASP A 329 22.05 -5.21 20.05
C ASP A 329 21.71 -3.83 20.62
N LEU A 330 20.61 -3.19 20.18
CA LEU A 330 20.14 -1.92 20.73
C LEU A 330 19.92 -2.03 22.25
N ILE A 331 19.25 -3.09 22.71
CA ILE A 331 19.02 -3.32 24.15
C ILE A 331 20.35 -3.48 24.87
N LYS A 332 21.26 -4.31 24.36
CA LYS A 332 22.55 -4.54 24.97
C LYS A 332 23.37 -3.25 25.09
N ASP A 333 23.39 -2.41 24.07
CA ASP A 333 24.08 -1.12 24.08
C ASP A 333 23.54 -0.16 25.14
N VAL A 334 22.22 -0.14 25.37
CA VAL A 334 21.63 0.64 26.47
C VAL A 334 22.22 0.22 27.81
N PHE A 335 22.31 -1.10 28.07
CA PHE A 335 22.82 -1.63 29.34
C PHE A 335 24.34 -1.44 29.48
N VAL A 336 25.10 -1.49 28.39
CA VAL A 336 26.54 -1.14 28.38
C VAL A 336 26.73 0.34 28.71
N ARG A 337 25.95 1.25 28.12
CA ARG A 337 26.01 2.69 28.44
C ARG A 337 25.70 3.01 29.89
N LEU A 338 24.82 2.23 30.50
CA LEU A 338 24.48 2.32 31.93
C LEU A 338 25.50 1.64 32.84
N SER A 339 26.56 1.04 32.29
CA SER A 339 27.55 0.20 33.02
C SER A 339 26.90 -1.01 33.72
N LEU A 340 25.79 -1.51 33.19
CA LEU A 340 25.05 -2.67 33.69
C LEU A 340 25.33 -3.97 32.92
N SER A 341 26.09 -3.88 31.83
CA SER A 341 26.55 -5.04 31.03
C SER A 341 27.96 -4.78 30.50
N GLU A 342 28.68 -5.87 30.19
CA GLU A 342 29.98 -5.79 29.56
C GLU A 342 29.90 -5.31 28.11
N LYS A 343 30.95 -4.58 27.66
CA LYS A 343 31.08 -4.19 26.24
C LYS A 343 31.07 -5.44 25.35
N HIS A 344 30.40 -5.36 24.23
CA HIS A 344 30.48 -6.37 23.20
C HIS A 344 30.86 -5.70 21.86
N GLU A 345 31.55 -6.46 21.02
CA GLU A 345 31.79 -6.02 19.65
C GLU A 345 30.50 -6.14 18.86
N ILE A 346 29.96 -5.01 18.42
CA ILE A 346 28.91 -5.01 17.38
C ILE A 346 29.63 -5.32 16.07
N LYS A 347 29.38 -6.50 15.51
CA LYS A 347 29.81 -6.77 14.14
C LYS A 347 29.10 -5.77 13.22
N GLU A 348 29.87 -4.92 12.55
CA GLU A 348 29.27 -4.03 11.53
C GLU A 348 28.40 -4.85 10.59
N ALA A 349 27.12 -4.48 10.52
CA ALA A 349 26.22 -5.09 9.57
C ALA A 349 26.73 -4.81 8.14
N LEU A 350 26.83 -5.85 7.32
CA LEU A 350 27.11 -5.68 5.89
C LEU A 350 26.16 -4.62 5.31
N LYS A 351 26.72 -3.52 4.80
CA LYS A 351 25.95 -2.51 4.08
C LYS A 351 25.48 -3.09 2.75
N LEU A 352 24.31 -3.71 2.76
CA LEU A 352 23.68 -4.20 1.55
C LEU A 352 23.10 -3.02 0.74
N PRO A 353 23.14 -3.07 -0.58
CA PRO A 353 22.51 -2.06 -1.42
C PRO A 353 20.99 -2.03 -1.15
N LEU A 354 20.45 -0.82 -1.07
CA LEU A 354 19.01 -0.62 -0.93
C LEU A 354 18.28 -1.23 -2.14
N ARG A 355 17.24 -1.99 -1.87
CA ARG A 355 16.34 -2.57 -2.88
C ARG A 355 14.93 -2.07 -2.65
N PRO A 356 14.61 -0.84 -3.09
CA PRO A 356 13.25 -0.33 -2.94
C PRO A 356 12.27 -1.21 -3.71
N PRO A 357 11.04 -1.38 -3.21
CA PRO A 357 10.01 -2.12 -3.92
C PRO A 357 9.70 -1.44 -5.25
N VAL A 358 9.49 -2.22 -6.31
CA VAL A 358 9.11 -1.74 -7.64
C VAL A 358 7.92 -2.55 -8.16
N LEU A 359 7.17 -1.97 -9.11
CA LEU A 359 6.13 -2.72 -9.81
C LEU A 359 6.75 -3.95 -10.51
N CYS A 360 6.09 -5.09 -10.38
CA CYS A 360 6.57 -6.38 -10.92
C CYS A 360 6.81 -6.32 -12.44
N PRO A 361 7.65 -7.23 -13.01
CA PRO A 361 7.67 -7.45 -14.45
C PRO A 361 6.27 -7.75 -14.97
N SER A 362 5.91 -7.20 -16.14
CA SER A 362 4.58 -7.34 -16.75
C SER A 362 3.41 -6.82 -15.90
N CYS A 363 3.66 -5.99 -14.89
CA CYS A 363 2.57 -5.42 -14.08
C CYS A 363 1.63 -4.55 -14.93
N PRO A 364 0.30 -4.81 -14.93
CA PRO A 364 -0.65 -4.02 -15.70
C PRO A 364 -0.72 -2.56 -15.25
N HIS A 365 -0.47 -2.28 -13.96
CA HIS A 365 -0.41 -0.91 -13.45
C HIS A 365 0.71 -0.12 -14.09
N ARG A 366 1.88 -0.74 -14.36
CA ARG A 366 3.00 -0.11 -15.08
C ARG A 366 2.61 0.31 -16.49
N ALA A 367 1.94 -0.57 -17.24
CA ALA A 367 1.48 -0.29 -18.58
C ALA A 367 0.47 0.87 -18.59
N PHE A 368 -0.48 0.88 -17.64
CA PHE A 368 -1.43 1.97 -17.49
C PHE A 368 -0.75 3.30 -17.18
N TYR A 369 0.16 3.34 -16.20
CA TYR A 369 0.90 4.56 -15.85
C TYR A 369 1.77 5.06 -17.01
N TYR A 370 2.40 4.15 -17.75
CA TYR A 370 3.13 4.53 -18.95
C TYR A 370 2.20 5.20 -19.98
N ALA A 371 1.03 4.60 -20.26
CA ALA A 371 0.05 5.19 -21.16
C ALA A 371 -0.46 6.54 -20.63
N LEU A 372 -0.71 6.66 -19.31
CA LEU A 372 -1.11 7.91 -18.66
C LEU A 372 -0.05 9.00 -18.79
N ASN A 373 1.22 8.67 -18.61
CA ASN A 373 2.33 9.62 -18.73
C ASN A 373 2.61 10.02 -20.17
N THR A 374 2.29 9.17 -21.13
CA THR A 374 2.60 9.37 -22.55
C THR A 374 1.38 9.72 -23.42
N ALA A 375 0.22 9.97 -22.82
CA ALA A 375 -1.01 10.32 -23.53
C ALA A 375 -0.87 11.61 -24.36
N ARG A 376 -0.15 12.61 -23.83
CA ARG A 376 0.32 13.79 -24.58
C ARG A 376 1.85 13.78 -24.62
N GLN A 377 2.41 13.94 -25.80
CA GLN A 377 3.87 13.81 -26.02
C GLN A 377 4.40 14.97 -26.86
N PHE A 378 5.68 15.28 -26.66
CA PHE A 378 6.45 16.17 -27.50
C PHE A 378 7.86 15.59 -27.74
N VAL A 379 8.55 16.06 -28.79
CA VAL A 379 9.93 15.67 -29.06
C VAL A 379 10.86 16.49 -28.16
N ASP A 380 11.55 15.80 -27.25
CA ASP A 380 12.55 16.37 -26.36
C ASP A 380 13.97 16.05 -26.87
N CYS A 381 14.92 16.95 -26.59
CA CYS A 381 16.31 16.79 -26.98
C CYS A 381 17.21 16.81 -25.74
N ASP A 382 18.08 15.83 -25.63
CA ASP A 382 19.17 15.81 -24.66
C ASP A 382 20.38 16.61 -25.23
N PRO A 383 20.69 17.79 -24.68
CA PRO A 383 21.76 18.63 -25.18
C PRO A 383 23.15 18.06 -24.95
N GLU A 384 23.33 17.14 -23.99
CA GLU A 384 24.61 16.48 -23.73
C GLU A 384 24.94 15.44 -24.81
N ARG A 385 23.93 14.88 -25.46
CA ARG A 385 24.06 13.91 -26.55
C ARG A 385 23.93 14.54 -27.95
N CYS A 386 23.36 15.73 -28.06
CA CYS A 386 23.13 16.37 -29.35
C CYS A 386 24.42 16.95 -29.94
N VAL A 387 24.92 16.36 -31.01
CA VAL A 387 26.13 16.82 -31.72
C VAL A 387 25.86 17.86 -32.80
N GLY A 388 24.59 18.28 -33.01
CA GLY A 388 24.21 19.29 -34.00
C GLY A 388 24.33 18.84 -35.47
N CYS A 389 24.19 17.54 -35.71
CA CYS A 389 24.39 16.93 -37.07
C CYS A 389 23.24 17.25 -38.06
N VAL A 390 22.13 17.91 -37.63
CA VAL A 390 20.95 18.26 -38.40
C VAL A 390 20.19 17.12 -39.10
N VAL A 391 20.51 15.88 -38.85
CA VAL A 391 19.84 14.70 -39.42
C VAL A 391 18.33 14.73 -39.08
N CYS A 392 17.97 15.19 -37.89
CA CYS A 392 16.58 15.34 -37.47
C CYS A 392 15.76 16.31 -38.36
N GLU A 393 16.38 17.36 -38.87
CA GLU A 393 15.73 18.30 -39.82
C GLU A 393 15.48 17.65 -41.15
N TYR A 394 16.45 16.88 -41.66
CA TYR A 394 16.31 16.12 -42.91
C TYR A 394 15.24 15.03 -42.78
N ALA A 395 15.25 14.26 -41.66
CA ALA A 395 14.24 13.24 -41.39
C ALA A 395 12.83 13.85 -41.34
N CYS A 396 12.67 15.00 -40.65
CA CYS A 396 11.39 15.70 -40.57
C CYS A 396 10.90 16.20 -41.93
N SER A 397 11.75 16.81 -42.72
CA SER A 397 11.37 17.33 -44.05
C SER A 397 11.08 16.17 -45.04
N LEU A 398 11.80 15.08 -44.97
CA LEU A 398 11.47 13.90 -45.76
C LEU A 398 10.14 13.30 -45.41
N GLU A 399 9.87 13.15 -44.11
CA GLU A 399 8.60 12.57 -43.64
C GLU A 399 7.38 13.45 -44.02
N LYS A 400 7.49 14.76 -43.81
CA LYS A 400 6.36 15.68 -43.97
C LYS A 400 6.20 16.24 -45.38
N GLU A 401 7.30 16.44 -46.10
CA GLU A 401 7.30 17.15 -47.42
C GLU A 401 7.90 16.28 -48.53
N LYS A 402 8.30 15.03 -48.21
CA LYS A 402 8.95 14.07 -49.11
C LYS A 402 10.18 14.65 -49.83
N THR A 403 10.91 15.56 -49.17
CA THR A 403 12.11 16.22 -49.67
C THR A 403 13.18 16.36 -48.61
N PHE A 404 14.44 16.24 -48.99
CA PHE A 404 15.56 16.53 -48.10
C PHE A 404 15.90 18.02 -48.10
N ASN A 405 15.13 18.82 -47.36
CA ASN A 405 15.32 20.26 -47.28
C ASN A 405 15.05 20.75 -45.84
N PRO A 406 16.08 21.08 -45.04
CA PRO A 406 15.90 21.59 -43.68
C PRO A 406 14.99 22.81 -43.57
N GLY A 407 14.93 23.68 -44.62
CA GLY A 407 14.03 24.82 -44.65
C GLY A 407 12.54 24.49 -44.62
N LYS A 408 12.17 23.21 -44.74
CA LYS A 408 10.82 22.68 -44.68
C LYS A 408 10.56 21.87 -43.38
N SER A 409 11.56 21.76 -42.52
CA SER A 409 11.47 21.03 -41.28
C SER A 409 10.62 21.73 -40.22
N ARG A 410 10.01 20.91 -39.32
CA ARG A 410 9.23 21.34 -38.15
C ARG A 410 10.03 21.18 -36.83
N ILE A 411 11.30 20.80 -36.93
CA ILE A 411 12.27 20.74 -35.83
C ILE A 411 13.51 21.52 -36.27
N ARG A 412 14.18 22.21 -35.35
CA ARG A 412 15.35 23.00 -35.63
C ARG A 412 16.49 22.69 -34.69
N THR A 413 17.66 22.54 -35.24
CA THR A 413 18.91 22.41 -34.49
C THR A 413 19.49 23.78 -34.23
N ILE A 414 19.69 24.14 -32.97
CA ILE A 414 20.23 25.42 -32.51
C ILE A 414 21.58 25.15 -31.85
N ARG A 415 22.60 25.89 -32.24
CA ARG A 415 23.88 25.88 -31.58
C ARG A 415 23.89 26.90 -30.45
N LEU A 416 23.95 26.42 -29.20
CA LEU A 416 23.91 27.27 -28.01
C LEU A 416 25.30 27.88 -27.74
N ASN A 417 26.37 27.09 -27.96
CA ASN A 417 27.77 27.50 -27.86
C ASN A 417 28.63 26.53 -28.69
N PRO A 418 29.96 26.71 -28.80
CA PRO A 418 30.82 25.84 -29.60
C PRO A 418 30.75 24.35 -29.25
N LEU A 419 30.34 24.00 -28.01
CA LEU A 419 30.34 22.62 -27.49
C LEU A 419 28.93 22.09 -27.20
N SER A 420 27.88 22.90 -27.37
CA SER A 420 26.52 22.52 -26.99
C SER A 420 25.52 22.87 -28.11
N ASN A 421 24.74 21.86 -28.49
CA ASN A 421 23.68 21.96 -29.49
C ASN A 421 22.38 21.44 -28.90
N ILE A 422 21.24 21.91 -29.42
CA ILE A 422 19.92 21.43 -29.05
C ILE A 422 19.01 21.41 -30.28
N ALA A 423 18.21 20.37 -30.42
CA ALA A 423 17.15 20.33 -31.42
C ALA A 423 15.82 20.71 -30.76
N VAL A 424 15.14 21.70 -31.32
CA VAL A 424 13.92 22.28 -30.74
C VAL A 424 12.71 21.95 -31.62
N ALA A 425 11.67 21.41 -30.99
CA ALA A 425 10.35 21.15 -31.57
C ALA A 425 9.25 21.70 -30.66
N CYS A 426 8.01 21.74 -31.14
CA CYS A 426 6.87 22.24 -30.37
C CYS A 426 6.72 21.47 -29.03
N ARG A 427 6.57 22.23 -27.94
CA ARG A 427 6.42 21.70 -26.56
C ARG A 427 4.96 21.44 -26.15
N VAL A 428 4.03 21.64 -27.08
CA VAL A 428 2.58 21.40 -26.85
C VAL A 428 2.12 22.15 -25.58
N CYS A 429 2.27 23.47 -25.54
CA CYS A 429 1.95 24.31 -24.39
C CYS A 429 0.44 24.29 -24.05
N GLU A 430 0.11 24.42 -22.75
CA GLU A 430 -1.29 24.53 -22.28
C GLU A 430 -1.91 25.83 -22.69
N GLU A 431 -1.19 26.93 -22.46
CA GLU A 431 -1.54 28.28 -22.89
C GLU A 431 -0.57 28.68 -24.00
N PRO A 432 -0.85 28.28 -25.24
CA PRO A 432 0.07 28.51 -26.34
C PRO A 432 0.09 30.00 -26.76
N ALA A 433 1.06 30.76 -26.28
CA ALA A 433 1.27 32.15 -26.60
C ALA A 433 1.30 32.42 -28.11
N CYS A 434 1.74 31.45 -28.91
CA CYS A 434 1.73 31.53 -30.35
C CYS A 434 0.31 31.65 -30.97
N ILE A 435 -0.71 31.06 -30.34
CA ILE A 435 -2.11 31.17 -30.78
C ILE A 435 -2.62 32.57 -30.47
N THR A 436 -2.43 33.02 -29.22
CA THR A 436 -2.88 34.33 -28.75
C THR A 436 -2.21 35.45 -29.54
N ALA A 437 -0.95 35.30 -29.92
CA ALA A 437 -0.20 36.28 -30.68
C ALA A 437 -0.57 36.34 -32.19
N CYS A 438 -1.37 35.40 -32.71
CA CYS A 438 -1.67 35.34 -34.14
C CYS A 438 -2.76 36.33 -34.54
N PRO A 439 -2.43 37.45 -35.25
CA PRO A 439 -3.41 38.49 -35.56
C PRO A 439 -4.47 38.07 -36.60
N LYS A 440 -4.21 36.94 -37.29
CA LYS A 440 -5.12 36.36 -38.30
C LYS A 440 -5.96 35.19 -37.77
N GLY A 441 -5.78 34.78 -36.50
CA GLY A 441 -6.41 33.58 -35.95
C GLY A 441 -6.15 32.33 -36.79
N ALA A 442 -4.94 32.23 -37.36
CA ALA A 442 -4.53 31.10 -38.22
C ALA A 442 -4.01 29.89 -37.42
N LEU A 443 -3.81 30.04 -36.12
CA LEU A 443 -3.33 28.96 -35.25
C LEU A 443 -4.46 28.54 -34.32
N SER A 444 -4.61 27.22 -34.17
CA SER A 444 -5.53 26.58 -33.22
C SER A 444 -4.82 25.44 -32.55
N GLN A 445 -5.27 25.03 -31.36
CA GLN A 445 -4.79 23.86 -30.67
C GLN A 445 -5.75 22.69 -30.88
N SER A 446 -5.22 21.54 -31.24
CA SER A 446 -5.99 20.29 -31.30
C SER A 446 -6.43 19.88 -29.91
N GLU A 447 -7.73 19.71 -29.70
CA GLU A 447 -8.28 19.23 -28.41
C GLU A 447 -7.74 17.86 -28.00
N GLU A 448 -7.58 16.96 -28.96
CA GLU A 448 -7.16 15.58 -28.69
C GLU A 448 -5.68 15.44 -28.28
N LYS A 449 -4.79 16.12 -29.01
CA LYS A 449 -3.33 15.94 -28.87
C LYS A 449 -2.61 17.17 -28.31
N GLY A 450 -3.30 18.29 -28.15
CA GLY A 450 -2.73 19.57 -27.79
C GLY A 450 -1.79 20.16 -28.84
N ILE A 451 -1.71 19.55 -30.02
CA ILE A 451 -0.84 19.97 -31.15
C ILE A 451 -1.35 21.24 -31.77
N ILE A 452 -0.44 22.13 -32.10
CA ILE A 452 -0.79 23.38 -32.80
C ILE A 452 -1.07 23.08 -34.29
N ARG A 453 -2.27 23.40 -34.74
CA ARG A 453 -2.66 23.32 -36.15
C ARG A 453 -2.57 24.69 -36.79
N VAL A 454 -2.16 24.75 -38.07
CA VAL A 454 -2.03 25.94 -38.84
C VAL A 454 -3.07 25.92 -39.97
N ASP A 455 -3.97 26.93 -40.00
CA ASP A 455 -4.84 27.19 -41.14
C ASP A 455 -4.03 27.96 -42.18
N GLU A 456 -3.53 27.23 -43.19
CA GLU A 456 -2.69 27.82 -44.25
C GLU A 456 -3.43 28.89 -45.09
N ALA A 457 -4.76 28.85 -45.16
CA ALA A 457 -5.53 29.86 -45.88
C ALA A 457 -5.51 31.22 -45.15
N LYS A 458 -5.54 31.19 -43.82
CA LYS A 458 -5.47 32.40 -42.99
C LYS A 458 -4.03 32.86 -42.70
N CYS A 459 -3.08 31.97 -42.71
CA CYS A 459 -1.70 32.28 -42.37
C CYS A 459 -1.04 33.10 -43.49
N ASN A 460 -0.53 34.28 -43.18
CA ASN A 460 0.22 35.14 -44.10
C ASN A 460 1.75 35.13 -43.88
N GLY A 461 2.25 34.30 -42.93
CA GLY A 461 3.68 34.17 -42.62
C GLY A 461 4.29 35.39 -41.93
N CYS A 462 3.52 36.17 -41.21
CA CYS A 462 3.98 37.40 -40.55
C CYS A 462 5.03 37.21 -39.45
N GLY A 463 5.13 36.00 -38.86
CA GLY A 463 6.16 35.67 -37.88
C GLY A 463 5.84 35.98 -36.41
N TRP A 464 4.75 36.67 -36.05
CA TRP A 464 4.44 37.07 -34.68
C TRP A 464 4.35 35.87 -33.73
N CYS A 465 3.88 34.73 -34.21
CA CYS A 465 3.82 33.47 -33.41
C CYS A 465 5.22 32.88 -33.16
N ILE A 466 6.21 33.16 -34.01
CA ILE A 466 7.60 32.73 -33.79
C ILE A 466 8.22 33.54 -32.64
N GLU A 467 8.02 34.87 -32.67
CA GLU A 467 8.56 35.76 -31.64
C GLU A 467 7.92 35.53 -30.27
N SER A 468 6.64 35.13 -30.23
CA SER A 468 5.95 34.79 -28.98
C SER A 468 6.28 33.44 -28.40
N CYS A 469 6.97 32.58 -29.15
CA CYS A 469 7.31 31.20 -28.68
C CYS A 469 8.58 31.22 -27.85
N GLU A 470 8.46 30.98 -26.54
CA GLU A 470 9.58 30.92 -25.61
C GLU A 470 10.62 29.86 -26.00
N PHE A 471 10.18 28.83 -26.72
CA PHE A 471 11.04 27.69 -27.13
C PHE A 471 11.64 27.86 -28.53
N GLY A 472 11.23 28.85 -29.32
CA GLY A 472 11.65 29.00 -30.71
C GLY A 472 11.23 27.83 -31.62
N ALA A 473 10.09 27.19 -31.31
CA ALA A 473 9.70 25.90 -31.91
C ALA A 473 8.86 26.02 -33.19
N LEU A 474 8.52 27.26 -33.64
CA LEU A 474 7.81 27.49 -34.87
C LEU A 474 8.76 28.00 -35.96
N THR A 475 8.52 27.59 -37.20
CA THR A 475 9.35 27.98 -38.34
C THR A 475 8.51 28.37 -39.54
N ILE A 476 9.09 29.14 -40.51
CA ILE A 476 8.47 29.46 -41.77
C ILE A 476 8.94 28.46 -42.83
N HIS A 477 8.00 27.84 -43.51
CA HIS A 477 8.28 26.95 -44.64
C HIS A 477 8.95 27.74 -45.77
N SER A 478 10.09 27.25 -46.29
CA SER A 478 10.91 27.95 -47.26
C SER A 478 10.14 28.42 -48.52
N ASP A 479 9.32 27.54 -49.05
CA ASP A 479 8.63 27.78 -50.34
C ASP A 479 7.25 28.44 -50.13
N ARG A 480 6.42 27.87 -49.24
CA ARG A 480 5.05 28.35 -49.03
C ARG A 480 4.96 29.64 -48.22
N ARG A 481 6.05 30.03 -47.55
CA ARG A 481 6.10 31.21 -46.63
C ARG A 481 5.04 31.18 -45.55
N LYS A 482 4.58 30.00 -45.16
CA LYS A 482 3.60 29.77 -44.11
C LYS A 482 4.28 29.18 -42.87
N ILE A 483 3.68 29.35 -41.69
CA ILE A 483 4.16 28.73 -40.45
C ILE A 483 4.00 27.22 -40.52
N VAL A 484 5.02 26.50 -40.06
CA VAL A 484 4.98 25.05 -39.81
C VAL A 484 5.34 24.73 -38.36
N VAL A 485 4.66 23.76 -37.78
CA VAL A 485 4.78 23.36 -36.38
C VAL A 485 4.92 21.84 -36.31
N CYS A 486 5.69 21.35 -35.33
CA CYS A 486 5.81 19.93 -35.08
C CYS A 486 4.48 19.34 -34.58
N ASP A 487 4.07 18.22 -35.19
CA ASP A 487 2.85 17.47 -34.88
C ASP A 487 3.16 16.10 -34.28
N THR A 488 4.42 15.87 -33.85
CA THR A 488 4.92 14.60 -33.32
C THR A 488 4.77 13.39 -34.25
N CYS A 489 4.43 13.61 -35.52
CA CYS A 489 4.15 12.55 -36.51
C CYS A 489 3.17 11.48 -35.98
N ASP A 490 2.09 11.93 -35.34
CA ASP A 490 1.07 11.06 -34.69
C ASP A 490 1.61 10.08 -33.62
N GLY A 491 2.75 10.42 -32.99
CA GLY A 491 3.40 9.61 -31.97
C GLY A 491 4.52 8.72 -32.50
N ASP A 492 4.86 8.84 -33.79
CA ASP A 492 5.92 8.08 -34.44
C ASP A 492 6.93 8.99 -35.19
N PRO A 493 7.70 9.84 -34.46
CA PRO A 493 8.51 10.90 -35.06
C PRO A 493 9.76 10.37 -35.78
N ALA A 494 9.83 10.58 -37.09
CA ALA A 494 10.98 10.21 -37.92
C ALA A 494 12.30 10.83 -37.41
N CYS A 495 12.27 12.05 -36.88
CA CYS A 495 13.45 12.71 -36.31
C CYS A 495 14.05 11.96 -35.10
N VAL A 496 13.23 11.31 -34.31
CA VAL A 496 13.69 10.46 -33.20
C VAL A 496 14.33 9.18 -33.74
N LYS A 497 13.67 8.52 -34.70
CA LYS A 497 14.19 7.28 -35.33
C LYS A 497 15.52 7.47 -36.04
N TRP A 498 15.72 8.62 -36.64
CA TRP A 498 16.93 8.89 -37.44
C TRP A 498 18.05 9.58 -36.67
N CYS A 499 17.87 9.89 -35.42
CA CYS A 499 18.89 10.54 -34.60
C CYS A 499 20.05 9.57 -34.31
N PRO A 500 21.27 9.78 -34.87
CA PRO A 500 22.37 8.84 -34.73
C PRO A 500 22.91 8.74 -33.31
N GLU A 501 22.80 9.82 -32.53
CA GLU A 501 23.25 9.90 -31.14
C GLU A 501 22.14 9.57 -30.14
N SER A 502 20.94 9.18 -30.61
CA SER A 502 19.75 8.99 -29.75
C SER A 502 19.51 10.16 -28.80
N ALA A 503 19.87 11.37 -29.21
CA ALA A 503 19.67 12.59 -28.44
C ALA A 503 18.19 13.05 -28.39
N LEU A 504 17.36 12.55 -29.33
CA LEU A 504 15.93 12.88 -29.41
C LEU A 504 15.09 11.74 -28.87
N ARG A 505 14.07 12.09 -28.10
CA ARG A 505 13.08 11.13 -27.58
C ARG A 505 11.68 11.76 -27.52
N LEU A 506 10.65 10.92 -27.59
CA LEU A 506 9.32 11.34 -27.20
C LEU A 506 9.22 11.40 -25.68
N LYS A 507 8.86 12.54 -25.15
CA LYS A 507 8.66 12.75 -23.71
C LYS A 507 7.21 13.03 -23.43
N GLY A 508 6.67 12.35 -22.43
CA GLY A 508 5.32 12.62 -21.95
C GLY A 508 5.23 13.96 -21.23
N LYS A 509 4.12 14.67 -21.39
CA LYS A 509 3.86 15.92 -20.68
C LYS A 509 3.07 15.62 -19.40
N ASN A 510 3.74 15.66 -18.24
CA ASN A 510 3.16 15.30 -16.93
C ASN A 510 2.58 16.49 -16.16
N LYS A 511 2.75 17.73 -16.63
CA LYS A 511 2.34 18.94 -15.90
C LYS A 511 0.85 19.28 -15.98
N ASP A 512 0.09 18.65 -16.88
CA ASP A 512 -1.32 18.98 -17.16
C ASP A 512 -2.31 18.16 -16.35
N LYS A 513 -1.85 17.40 -15.37
CA LYS A 513 -2.68 16.50 -14.58
C LYS A 513 -2.14 16.30 -13.17
N ILE A 514 -3.05 16.14 -12.25
CA ILE A 514 -2.76 15.72 -10.89
C ILE A 514 -3.25 14.28 -10.74
N VAL A 515 -2.44 13.42 -10.15
CA VAL A 515 -2.79 12.02 -9.87
C VAL A 515 -2.75 11.78 -8.37
N THR A 516 -3.92 11.67 -7.78
CA THR A 516 -4.06 11.22 -6.39
C THR A 516 -4.16 9.71 -6.34
N GLY A 517 -3.79 9.11 -5.23
CA GLY A 517 -3.95 7.70 -5.02
C GLY A 517 -4.03 7.35 -3.55
N ASP A 518 -3.96 6.07 -3.28
CA ASP A 518 -3.99 5.51 -1.93
C ASP A 518 -3.16 4.22 -1.84
N ILE A 519 -3.46 3.31 -0.93
CA ILE A 519 -2.63 2.17 -0.57
C ILE A 519 -2.95 0.95 -1.44
N GLY A 520 -1.96 0.48 -2.19
CA GLY A 520 -1.99 -0.73 -3.01
C GLY A 520 -0.71 -0.91 -3.83
N CYS A 521 -0.61 -1.95 -4.65
CA CYS A 521 0.55 -2.12 -5.55
C CYS A 521 0.78 -0.90 -6.46
N TYR A 522 -0.30 -0.25 -6.89
CA TYR A 522 -0.26 0.95 -7.73
C TYR A 522 0.36 2.18 -7.03
N THR A 523 0.44 2.20 -5.70
CA THR A 523 1.16 3.24 -4.97
C THR A 523 2.62 3.33 -5.42
N LEU A 524 3.24 2.20 -5.82
CA LEU A 524 4.59 2.17 -6.36
C LEU A 524 4.76 2.99 -7.65
N GLY A 525 3.68 3.47 -8.26
CA GLY A 525 3.69 4.41 -9.37
C GLY A 525 4.25 5.80 -9.02
N PHE A 526 4.52 6.12 -7.73
CA PHE A 526 5.21 7.34 -7.35
C PHE A 526 6.73 7.26 -7.56
N MET A 527 7.28 6.06 -7.70
CA MET A 527 8.72 5.83 -7.83
C MET A 527 9.21 5.97 -9.28
N ALA A 528 10.48 6.35 -9.42
CA ALA A 528 11.16 6.37 -10.71
C ALA A 528 11.14 4.97 -11.37
N PRO A 529 11.07 4.90 -12.69
CA PRO A 529 10.96 6.00 -13.65
C PRO A 529 9.51 6.44 -13.94
N ILE A 530 8.52 5.90 -13.24
CA ILE A 530 7.10 6.14 -13.51
C ILE A 530 6.65 7.51 -13.00
N GLU A 531 6.91 7.83 -11.74
CA GLU A 531 6.67 9.13 -11.08
C GLU A 531 5.30 9.76 -11.38
N SER A 532 4.26 8.93 -11.46
CA SER A 532 2.91 9.37 -11.84
C SER A 532 2.07 9.85 -10.66
N LEU A 533 2.31 9.34 -9.46
CA LEU A 533 1.45 9.58 -8.30
C LEU A 533 2.00 10.73 -7.44
N GLN A 534 1.17 11.74 -7.15
CA GLN A 534 1.58 12.92 -6.38
C GLN A 534 1.05 12.94 -4.94
N SER A 535 0.04 12.16 -4.61
CA SER A 535 -0.44 12.07 -3.22
C SER A 535 -0.91 10.68 -2.85
N CYS A 536 -0.72 10.34 -1.58
CA CYS A 536 -1.21 9.11 -0.98
C CYS A 536 -1.49 9.39 0.51
N LEU A 537 -2.70 9.09 1.01
CA LEU A 537 -3.07 9.32 2.40
C LEU A 537 -3.39 7.99 3.11
N CYS A 538 -4.63 7.54 3.04
CA CYS A 538 -5.06 6.26 3.60
C CYS A 538 -5.85 5.47 2.55
N MET A 539 -6.12 4.20 2.82
CA MET A 539 -6.77 3.29 1.89
C MET A 539 -8.17 3.79 1.49
N GLY A 540 -8.39 4.01 0.19
CA GLY A 540 -9.64 4.56 -0.38
C GLY A 540 -9.72 6.09 -0.43
N ALA A 541 -8.73 6.82 0.12
CA ALA A 541 -8.80 8.28 0.22
C ALA A 541 -8.56 9.04 -1.10
N GLY A 542 -7.92 8.41 -2.10
CA GLY A 542 -7.49 9.08 -3.34
C GLY A 542 -8.64 9.80 -4.05
N ILE A 543 -9.82 9.18 -4.11
CA ILE A 543 -11.02 9.76 -4.75
C ILE A 543 -11.50 11.00 -4.01
N SER A 544 -11.60 10.93 -2.68
CA SER A 544 -12.08 12.06 -1.86
C SER A 544 -11.09 13.23 -1.84
N GLN A 545 -9.77 12.94 -1.85
CA GLN A 545 -8.73 13.97 -2.00
C GLN A 545 -8.86 14.71 -3.32
N ALA A 546 -9.05 13.98 -4.42
CA ALA A 546 -9.27 14.56 -5.75
C ALA A 546 -10.47 15.49 -5.78
N ALA A 547 -11.61 15.08 -5.18
CA ALA A 547 -12.80 15.91 -5.05
C ALA A 547 -12.51 17.19 -4.25
N GLY A 548 -11.79 17.08 -3.13
CA GLY A 548 -11.39 18.22 -2.31
C GLY A 548 -10.52 19.22 -3.09
N MET A 549 -9.55 18.73 -3.86
CA MET A 549 -8.71 19.59 -4.72
C MET A 549 -9.53 20.31 -5.79
N PHE A 550 -10.45 19.61 -6.44
CA PHE A 550 -11.36 20.21 -7.41
C PHE A 550 -12.21 21.34 -6.80
N HIS A 551 -12.86 21.09 -5.67
CA HIS A 551 -13.69 22.09 -4.98
C HIS A 551 -12.87 23.26 -4.40
N ALA A 552 -11.60 23.03 -4.08
CA ALA A 552 -10.67 24.10 -3.70
C ALA A 552 -10.23 24.98 -4.88
N GLY A 553 -10.64 24.66 -6.10
CA GLY A 553 -10.39 25.48 -7.27
C GLY A 553 -9.19 25.07 -8.13
N VAL A 554 -8.65 23.87 -7.93
CA VAL A 554 -7.65 23.31 -8.85
C VAL A 554 -8.28 23.14 -10.24
N ARG A 555 -7.60 23.63 -11.27
CA ARG A 555 -8.09 23.63 -12.66
C ARG A 555 -7.49 22.54 -13.53
N ASP A 556 -6.35 21.98 -13.13
CA ASP A 556 -5.76 20.82 -13.79
C ASP A 556 -6.72 19.63 -13.75
N LYS A 557 -6.67 18.76 -14.77
CA LYS A 557 -7.46 17.51 -14.72
C LYS A 557 -6.93 16.60 -13.62
N ILE A 558 -7.81 16.22 -12.71
CA ILE A 558 -7.46 15.37 -11.56
C ILE A 558 -7.87 13.94 -11.85
N PHE A 559 -6.90 13.03 -11.72
CA PHE A 559 -7.08 11.59 -11.78
C PHE A 559 -6.93 11.01 -10.37
N ALA A 560 -7.87 10.18 -9.97
CA ALA A 560 -7.77 9.41 -8.72
C ALA A 560 -7.56 7.93 -9.04
N VAL A 561 -6.37 7.40 -8.72
CA VAL A 561 -6.03 5.99 -9.00
C VAL A 561 -6.32 5.13 -7.79
N ILE A 562 -7.02 4.02 -7.99
CA ILE A 562 -7.43 3.08 -6.95
C ILE A 562 -7.40 1.64 -7.49
N GLY A 563 -7.00 0.66 -6.67
CA GLY A 563 -7.10 -0.76 -7.03
C GLY A 563 -8.50 -1.32 -6.79
N ASP A 564 -8.81 -2.45 -7.42
CA ASP A 564 -10.11 -3.15 -7.29
C ASP A 564 -10.49 -3.46 -5.84
N SER A 565 -9.59 -4.06 -5.08
CA SER A 565 -9.83 -4.37 -3.67
C SER A 565 -10.07 -3.10 -2.84
N THR A 566 -9.24 -2.07 -3.03
CA THR A 566 -9.39 -0.79 -2.34
C THR A 566 -10.66 -0.06 -2.75
N PHE A 567 -11.10 -0.22 -4.00
CA PHE A 567 -12.38 0.32 -4.48
C PHE A 567 -13.57 -0.27 -3.69
N PHE A 568 -13.57 -1.59 -3.49
CA PHE A 568 -14.58 -2.24 -2.64
C PHE A 568 -14.44 -1.84 -1.17
N HIS A 569 -13.21 -1.70 -0.66
CA HIS A 569 -12.92 -1.35 0.73
C HIS A 569 -13.44 0.04 1.13
N GLY A 570 -13.09 1.07 0.37
CA GLY A 570 -13.40 2.46 0.73
C GLY A 570 -13.66 3.40 -0.45
N GLY A 571 -13.52 2.92 -1.70
CA GLY A 571 -13.67 3.76 -2.89
C GLY A 571 -15.11 4.06 -3.29
N ILE A 572 -16.05 3.14 -3.00
CA ILE A 572 -17.47 3.31 -3.39
C ILE A 572 -18.10 4.57 -2.76
N PRO A 573 -17.95 4.86 -1.46
CA PRO A 573 -18.45 6.11 -0.88
C PRO A 573 -17.82 7.35 -1.52
N GLY A 574 -16.51 7.31 -1.82
CA GLY A 574 -15.81 8.38 -2.52
C GLY A 574 -16.35 8.62 -3.93
N LEU A 575 -16.63 7.55 -4.68
CA LEU A 575 -17.23 7.60 -6.01
C LEU A 575 -18.64 8.19 -5.95
N LEU A 576 -19.46 7.76 -5.01
CA LEU A 576 -20.81 8.32 -4.80
C LEU A 576 -20.73 9.81 -4.49
N ASN A 577 -19.77 10.24 -3.67
CA ASN A 577 -19.57 11.65 -3.32
C ASN A 577 -19.21 12.52 -4.53
N ILE A 578 -18.31 12.07 -5.42
CA ILE A 578 -17.96 12.83 -6.64
C ILE A 578 -19.12 12.87 -7.63
N ALA A 579 -19.90 11.80 -7.74
CA ALA A 579 -21.09 11.76 -8.57
C ALA A 579 -22.17 12.74 -8.05
N TYR A 580 -22.44 12.69 -6.73
CA TYR A 580 -23.43 13.59 -6.10
C TYR A 580 -23.04 15.07 -6.21
N ASN A 581 -21.77 15.40 -5.95
CA ASN A 581 -21.26 16.78 -5.95
C ASN A 581 -20.69 17.22 -7.31
N GLN A 582 -20.85 16.43 -8.37
CA GLN A 582 -20.44 16.73 -9.76
C GLN A 582 -18.98 17.20 -9.85
N ALA A 583 -18.07 16.57 -9.11
CA ALA A 583 -16.65 16.92 -9.17
C ALA A 583 -16.02 16.44 -10.49
N ASN A 584 -15.33 17.33 -11.21
CA ASN A 584 -14.64 16.99 -12.46
C ASN A 584 -13.36 16.18 -12.19
N VAL A 585 -13.53 14.96 -11.74
CA VAL A 585 -12.49 14.00 -11.39
C VAL A 585 -12.65 12.74 -12.23
N CYS A 586 -11.54 12.21 -12.74
CA CYS A 586 -11.53 10.89 -13.35
C CYS A 586 -11.01 9.85 -12.35
N VAL A 587 -11.84 8.88 -12.01
CA VAL A 587 -11.40 7.74 -11.19
C VAL A 587 -10.88 6.63 -12.09
N ILE A 588 -9.64 6.20 -11.82
CA ILE A 588 -8.99 5.08 -12.53
C ILE A 588 -9.01 3.87 -11.59
N ILE A 589 -9.80 2.86 -11.93
CA ILE A 589 -9.88 1.62 -11.16
C ILE A 589 -8.99 0.58 -11.85
N LEU A 590 -7.92 0.20 -11.18
CA LEU A 590 -6.97 -0.80 -11.66
C LEU A 590 -7.41 -2.19 -11.19
N ASP A 591 -8.20 -2.88 -12.03
CA ASP A 591 -8.77 -4.20 -11.73
C ASP A 591 -7.80 -5.32 -12.12
N ASN A 592 -7.10 -5.87 -11.14
CA ASN A 592 -6.21 -7.02 -11.31
C ASN A 592 -6.76 -8.31 -10.69
N ARG A 593 -8.00 -8.32 -10.19
CA ARG A 593 -8.76 -9.45 -9.65
C ARG A 593 -8.22 -10.04 -8.34
N VAL A 594 -7.27 -9.41 -7.66
CA VAL A 594 -6.66 -9.94 -6.42
C VAL A 594 -6.15 -8.82 -5.50
N VAL A 595 -6.10 -9.09 -4.20
CA VAL A 595 -5.34 -8.27 -3.24
C VAL A 595 -3.87 -8.67 -3.33
N ALA A 596 -3.15 -8.12 -4.34
CA ALA A 596 -1.83 -8.64 -4.71
C ALA A 596 -0.73 -8.32 -3.70
N MET A 597 -0.77 -7.13 -3.08
CA MET A 597 0.28 -6.64 -2.17
C MET A 597 0.45 -7.53 -0.92
N THR A 598 -0.61 -8.14 -0.43
CA THR A 598 -0.64 -8.90 0.82
C THR A 598 -0.55 -10.42 0.62
N GLY A 599 -0.45 -10.91 -0.64
CA GLY A 599 -0.31 -12.34 -0.93
C GLY A 599 -1.35 -12.91 -1.89
N HIS A 600 -2.04 -12.08 -2.68
CA HIS A 600 -3.01 -12.48 -3.70
C HIS A 600 -4.30 -13.11 -3.16
N GLN A 601 -4.81 -12.58 -2.06
CA GLN A 601 -6.11 -12.99 -1.52
C GLN A 601 -7.24 -12.66 -2.52
N PRO A 602 -8.34 -13.41 -2.50
CA PRO A 602 -9.49 -13.13 -3.36
C PRO A 602 -10.16 -11.80 -3.02
N THR A 603 -10.75 -11.15 -4.02
CA THR A 603 -11.58 -9.94 -3.89
C THR A 603 -13.01 -10.27 -4.28
N PRO A 604 -14.01 -9.44 -3.96
CA PRO A 604 -15.37 -9.60 -4.44
C PRO A 604 -15.47 -9.74 -5.98
N GLY A 605 -14.56 -9.08 -6.72
CA GLY A 605 -14.45 -9.18 -8.18
C GLY A 605 -13.83 -10.49 -8.70
N SER A 606 -13.24 -11.33 -7.83
CA SER A 606 -12.61 -12.59 -8.23
C SER A 606 -13.59 -13.76 -8.37
N GLY A 607 -14.77 -13.68 -7.74
CA GLY A 607 -15.73 -14.79 -7.69
C GLY A 607 -15.26 -15.99 -6.84
N LEU A 608 -14.33 -15.78 -5.90
CA LEU A 608 -13.83 -16.79 -4.97
C LEU A 608 -14.00 -16.33 -3.52
N ASN A 609 -14.34 -17.26 -2.63
CA ASN A 609 -14.34 -17.01 -1.18
C ASN A 609 -12.99 -17.33 -0.53
N ALA A 610 -12.84 -17.09 0.78
CA ALA A 610 -11.59 -17.29 1.53
C ALA A 610 -11.08 -18.73 1.53
N ILE A 611 -11.94 -19.70 1.32
CA ILE A 611 -11.59 -21.13 1.26
C ILE A 611 -11.43 -21.65 -0.18
N GLY A 612 -11.38 -20.73 -1.16
CA GLY A 612 -11.16 -21.06 -2.58
C GLY A 612 -12.37 -21.62 -3.33
N GLU A 613 -13.56 -21.50 -2.77
CA GLU A 613 -14.79 -21.94 -3.45
C GLU A 613 -15.37 -20.84 -4.32
N LYS A 614 -16.03 -21.24 -5.40
CA LYS A 614 -16.74 -20.30 -6.27
C LYS A 614 -17.90 -19.63 -5.54
N THR A 615 -18.01 -18.33 -5.72
CA THR A 615 -19.09 -17.48 -5.23
C THR A 615 -19.50 -16.46 -6.30
N LYS A 616 -20.43 -15.56 -5.97
CA LYS A 616 -20.86 -14.51 -6.90
C LYS A 616 -19.73 -13.52 -7.16
N GLU A 617 -19.40 -13.33 -8.43
CA GLU A 617 -18.52 -12.25 -8.88
C GLU A 617 -19.27 -10.92 -8.86
N ILE A 618 -18.67 -9.90 -8.22
CA ILE A 618 -19.23 -8.54 -8.15
C ILE A 618 -18.60 -7.67 -9.23
N SER A 619 -19.41 -7.17 -10.14
CA SER A 619 -18.96 -6.33 -11.26
C SER A 619 -18.72 -4.88 -10.83
N ILE A 620 -17.49 -4.42 -10.90
CA ILE A 620 -17.11 -3.01 -10.69
C ILE A 620 -17.86 -2.10 -11.67
N LYS A 621 -17.92 -2.48 -12.95
CA LYS A 621 -18.62 -1.72 -13.99
C LYS A 621 -20.10 -1.49 -13.66
N ASN A 622 -20.77 -2.50 -13.11
CA ASN A 622 -22.18 -2.37 -12.74
C ASN A 622 -22.36 -1.43 -11.52
N ILE A 623 -21.44 -1.48 -10.55
CA ILE A 623 -21.46 -0.56 -9.40
C ILE A 623 -21.26 0.88 -9.87
N VAL A 624 -20.25 1.12 -10.71
CA VAL A 624 -19.95 2.46 -11.25
C VAL A 624 -21.15 3.05 -11.98
N LYS A 625 -21.82 2.25 -12.82
CA LYS A 625 -23.04 2.66 -13.52
C LYS A 625 -24.21 2.92 -12.55
N ALA A 626 -24.38 2.09 -11.53
CA ALA A 626 -25.45 2.22 -10.53
C ALA A 626 -25.28 3.51 -9.69
N VAL A 627 -24.05 4.00 -9.50
CA VAL A 627 -23.75 5.28 -8.85
C VAL A 627 -24.13 6.49 -9.73
N GLY A 628 -24.39 6.30 -11.02
CA GLY A 628 -24.82 7.34 -11.94
C GLY A 628 -23.67 8.02 -12.69
N ILE A 629 -22.51 7.40 -12.82
CA ILE A 629 -21.42 7.89 -13.67
C ILE A 629 -21.76 7.58 -15.13
N GLU A 630 -21.85 8.61 -15.95
CA GLU A 630 -22.21 8.50 -17.38
C GLU A 630 -20.98 8.10 -18.23
N LYS A 631 -19.84 8.76 -18.00
CA LYS A 631 -18.61 8.51 -18.75
C LYS A 631 -17.79 7.40 -18.10
N VAL A 632 -17.95 6.17 -18.62
CA VAL A 632 -17.29 4.97 -18.14
C VAL A 632 -16.61 4.26 -19.30
N GLU A 633 -15.29 4.14 -19.25
CA GLU A 633 -14.46 3.43 -20.22
C GLU A 633 -13.80 2.20 -19.60
N VAL A 634 -13.69 1.14 -20.38
CA VAL A 634 -12.97 -0.08 -19.98
C VAL A 634 -11.81 -0.29 -20.95
N VAL A 635 -10.61 -0.50 -20.42
CA VAL A 635 -9.39 -0.67 -21.22
C VAL A 635 -8.59 -1.87 -20.74
N ASP A 636 -7.91 -2.55 -21.66
CA ASP A 636 -6.79 -3.44 -21.36
C ASP A 636 -5.52 -2.58 -21.34
N PRO A 637 -4.83 -2.41 -20.20
CA PRO A 637 -3.64 -1.58 -20.13
C PRO A 637 -2.46 -2.09 -20.98
N TYR A 638 -2.51 -3.31 -21.48
CA TYR A 638 -1.53 -3.84 -22.42
C TYR A 638 -1.74 -3.32 -23.86
N ASP A 639 -2.90 -2.79 -24.18
CA ASP A 639 -3.12 -1.99 -25.39
C ASP A 639 -2.81 -0.52 -25.08
N ILE A 640 -1.54 -0.15 -25.26
CA ILE A 640 -1.03 1.20 -24.93
C ILE A 640 -1.75 2.27 -25.78
N LYS A 641 -1.94 2.02 -27.08
CA LYS A 641 -2.57 2.98 -28.00
C LYS A 641 -4.00 3.28 -27.59
N ARG A 642 -4.80 2.24 -27.38
CA ARG A 642 -6.21 2.40 -26.94
C ARG A 642 -6.30 3.07 -25.57
N THR A 643 -5.43 2.69 -24.65
CA THR A 643 -5.42 3.32 -23.30
C THR A 643 -5.08 4.82 -23.40
N GLN A 644 -4.12 5.20 -24.23
CA GLN A 644 -3.78 6.62 -24.47
C GLN A 644 -4.92 7.39 -25.13
N GLU A 645 -5.66 6.80 -26.09
CA GLU A 645 -6.82 7.40 -26.71
C GLU A 645 -7.91 7.71 -25.68
N VAL A 646 -8.25 6.73 -24.84
CA VAL A 646 -9.25 6.93 -23.77
C VAL A 646 -8.80 8.00 -22.77
N ILE A 647 -7.53 8.02 -22.38
CA ILE A 647 -7.01 9.05 -21.48
C ILE A 647 -7.12 10.45 -22.12
N ARG A 648 -6.78 10.57 -23.42
CA ARG A 648 -6.92 11.86 -24.14
C ARG A 648 -8.38 12.34 -24.20
N ASP A 649 -9.31 11.44 -24.45
CA ASP A 649 -10.74 11.74 -24.44
C ASP A 649 -11.19 12.25 -23.05
N ILE A 650 -10.76 11.59 -21.99
CA ILE A 650 -11.07 11.99 -20.60
C ILE A 650 -10.41 13.33 -20.21
N LEU A 651 -9.21 13.65 -20.72
CA LEU A 651 -8.57 14.95 -20.46
C LEU A 651 -9.44 16.13 -20.94
N ASN A 652 -10.25 15.92 -21.96
CA ASN A 652 -11.14 16.93 -22.53
C ASN A 652 -12.59 16.84 -22.01
N TYR A 653 -12.93 15.80 -21.24
CA TYR A 653 -14.27 15.61 -20.70
C TYR A 653 -14.46 16.39 -19.39
N ASN A 654 -15.55 17.16 -19.29
CA ASN A 654 -15.94 17.88 -18.09
C ASN A 654 -17.01 17.11 -17.32
N GLY A 655 -16.70 16.69 -16.12
CA GLY A 655 -17.58 15.96 -15.24
C GLY A 655 -16.93 14.71 -14.62
N PRO A 656 -17.63 14.06 -13.68
CA PRO A 656 -17.17 12.81 -13.07
C PRO A 656 -17.08 11.71 -14.13
N SER A 657 -15.97 10.99 -14.16
CA SER A 657 -15.70 9.94 -15.13
C SER A 657 -14.91 8.78 -14.51
N VAL A 658 -15.00 7.59 -15.13
CA VAL A 658 -14.29 6.41 -14.64
C VAL A 658 -13.60 5.69 -15.80
N ILE A 659 -12.35 5.30 -15.61
CA ILE A 659 -11.63 4.33 -16.44
C ILE A 659 -11.43 3.07 -15.60
N ILE A 660 -11.90 1.93 -16.11
CA ILE A 660 -11.64 0.62 -15.52
C ILE A 660 -10.54 -0.05 -16.35
N SER A 661 -9.38 -0.22 -15.76
CA SER A 661 -8.22 -0.88 -16.37
C SER A 661 -8.23 -2.35 -15.97
N GLU A 662 -8.75 -3.22 -16.84
CA GLU A 662 -8.95 -4.64 -16.54
C GLU A 662 -7.80 -5.49 -17.07
N ARG A 663 -7.01 -6.08 -16.17
CA ARG A 663 -6.00 -7.07 -16.52
C ARG A 663 -5.60 -7.89 -15.30
N PRO A 664 -5.73 -9.23 -15.31
CA PRO A 664 -5.32 -10.08 -14.19
C PRO A 664 -3.86 -9.88 -13.80
N CYS A 665 -3.56 -10.02 -12.50
CA CYS A 665 -2.19 -9.95 -11.99
C CYS A 665 -1.30 -11.03 -12.67
N PRO A 666 -0.15 -10.67 -13.25
CA PRO A 666 0.72 -11.59 -13.98
C PRO A 666 1.23 -12.74 -13.10
N LEU A 667 1.36 -12.54 -11.80
CA LEU A 667 1.80 -13.57 -10.85
C LEU A 667 0.76 -14.69 -10.64
N LYS A 668 -0.48 -14.51 -11.11
CA LYS A 668 -1.57 -15.51 -11.06
C LYS A 668 -1.85 -16.19 -12.40
N ILE A 669 -1.19 -15.79 -13.46
CA ILE A 669 -1.34 -16.37 -14.79
C ILE A 669 -0.10 -17.12 -15.24
N LYS A 670 -0.25 -18.05 -16.18
CA LYS A 670 0.89 -18.77 -16.75
C LYS A 670 1.80 -17.82 -17.53
N LYS A 671 3.12 -17.93 -17.31
CA LYS A 671 4.12 -17.18 -18.09
C LYS A 671 3.97 -17.46 -19.58
N GLY A 672 3.99 -16.39 -20.39
CA GLY A 672 4.16 -16.46 -21.84
C GLY A 672 5.61 -16.68 -22.25
N LYS A 673 5.88 -16.75 -23.55
CA LYS A 673 7.26 -16.79 -24.08
C LYS A 673 7.96 -15.45 -23.77
N PRO A 674 9.17 -15.46 -23.22
CA PRO A 674 9.95 -14.22 -23.02
C PRO A 674 10.16 -13.48 -24.33
N ARG A 675 10.32 -12.15 -24.24
CA ARG A 675 10.71 -11.30 -25.36
C ARG A 675 12.22 -11.21 -25.44
N GLU A 676 12.72 -10.88 -26.63
CA GLU A 676 14.16 -10.67 -26.90
C GLU A 676 14.36 -9.31 -27.57
N ILE A 677 15.53 -8.74 -27.41
CA ILE A 677 15.94 -7.50 -28.06
C ILE A 677 16.96 -7.86 -29.13
N SER A 678 16.77 -7.38 -30.37
CA SER A 678 17.68 -7.64 -31.45
C SER A 678 18.97 -6.79 -31.34
N ASP A 679 19.99 -7.20 -32.07
CA ASP A 679 21.29 -6.49 -32.23
C ASP A 679 21.15 -5.08 -32.84
N LYS A 680 19.98 -4.77 -33.43
CA LYS A 680 19.63 -3.45 -33.96
C LYS A 680 19.23 -2.43 -32.88
N CYS A 681 19.34 -2.79 -31.61
CA CYS A 681 19.03 -1.90 -30.49
C CYS A 681 19.95 -0.67 -30.50
N THR A 682 19.37 0.51 -30.50
CA THR A 682 20.09 1.79 -30.52
C THR A 682 20.47 2.32 -29.15
N SER A 683 20.22 1.56 -28.07
CA SER A 683 20.49 1.97 -26.68
C SER A 683 19.78 3.27 -26.26
N CYS A 684 18.61 3.56 -26.84
CA CYS A 684 17.86 4.78 -26.57
C CYS A 684 17.30 4.88 -25.14
N GLY A 685 17.31 3.81 -24.35
CA GLY A 685 16.90 3.77 -22.94
C GLY A 685 15.39 3.80 -22.68
N VAL A 686 14.50 4.01 -23.66
CA VAL A 686 13.06 4.20 -23.45
C VAL A 686 12.42 3.03 -22.66
N CYS A 687 12.80 1.78 -22.96
CA CYS A 687 12.28 0.59 -22.27
C CYS A 687 12.72 0.50 -20.79
N VAL A 688 13.83 1.14 -20.42
CA VAL A 688 14.36 1.16 -19.05
C VAL A 688 14.02 2.46 -18.34
N GLU A 689 14.27 3.62 -18.95
CA GLU A 689 14.15 4.94 -18.30
C GLU A 689 12.71 5.49 -18.30
N SER A 690 11.87 5.12 -19.27
CA SER A 690 10.48 5.62 -19.36
C SER A 690 9.46 4.55 -18.99
N PHE A 691 9.59 3.32 -19.53
CA PHE A 691 8.70 2.23 -19.20
C PHE A 691 9.14 1.50 -17.91
N GLY A 692 10.43 1.36 -17.69
CA GLY A 692 11.02 0.86 -16.46
C GLY A 692 10.68 -0.61 -16.14
N CYS A 693 10.59 -1.49 -17.13
CA CYS A 693 10.34 -2.91 -16.86
C CYS A 693 11.50 -3.55 -16.09
N PRO A 694 11.28 -4.16 -14.89
CA PRO A 694 12.36 -4.77 -14.10
C PRO A 694 13.04 -5.97 -14.77
N ALA A 695 12.43 -6.53 -15.83
CA ALA A 695 13.03 -7.57 -16.63
C ALA A 695 13.98 -7.02 -17.72
N ILE A 696 14.09 -5.70 -17.86
CA ILE A 696 14.95 -5.05 -18.87
C ILE A 696 16.01 -4.24 -18.16
N SER A 697 17.28 -4.45 -18.56
CA SER A 697 18.42 -3.69 -18.07
C SER A 697 19.29 -3.20 -19.24
N MET A 698 20.03 -2.12 -19.03
CA MET A 698 21.06 -1.68 -19.99
C MET A 698 22.38 -2.34 -19.61
N ASN A 699 23.02 -2.97 -20.58
CA ASN A 699 24.44 -3.26 -20.49
C ASN A 699 25.26 -2.11 -21.11
N THR A 700 26.54 -2.31 -21.37
CA THR A 700 27.40 -1.26 -21.92
C THR A 700 27.06 -0.86 -23.37
N THR A 701 26.33 -1.67 -24.10
CA THR A 701 26.09 -1.49 -25.55
C THR A 701 24.62 -1.52 -25.96
N ILE A 702 23.80 -2.39 -25.40
CA ILE A 702 22.36 -2.56 -25.74
C ILE A 702 21.52 -2.84 -24.51
N ALA A 703 20.21 -2.72 -24.64
CA ALA A 703 19.27 -3.22 -23.63
C ALA A 703 19.17 -4.75 -23.73
N GLU A 704 18.99 -5.41 -22.59
CA GLU A 704 18.82 -6.86 -22.50
C GLU A 704 17.59 -7.22 -21.68
N ILE A 705 16.91 -8.33 -22.04
CA ILE A 705 15.78 -8.86 -21.29
C ILE A 705 16.21 -10.12 -20.55
N ASP A 706 16.05 -10.12 -19.22
CA ASP A 706 16.20 -11.32 -18.41
C ASP A 706 15.02 -12.28 -18.65
N PRO A 707 15.21 -13.44 -19.27
CA PRO A 707 14.15 -14.38 -19.60
C PRO A 707 13.53 -15.02 -18.33
N THR A 708 14.25 -15.01 -17.20
CA THR A 708 13.74 -15.54 -15.92
C THR A 708 12.72 -14.61 -15.29
N LEU A 709 12.86 -13.30 -15.51
CA LEU A 709 11.95 -12.26 -15.03
C LEU A 709 10.84 -11.93 -16.04
N CYS A 710 11.06 -12.12 -17.33
CA CYS A 710 10.10 -11.76 -18.36
C CYS A 710 8.87 -12.69 -18.39
N TYR A 711 7.67 -12.13 -18.34
CA TYR A 711 6.37 -12.85 -18.44
C TYR A 711 5.81 -12.88 -19.87
N GLY A 712 6.48 -12.28 -20.86
CA GLY A 712 6.05 -12.30 -22.25
C GLY A 712 4.82 -11.44 -22.58
N CYS A 713 4.56 -10.36 -21.83
CA CYS A 713 3.35 -9.54 -21.99
C CYS A 713 3.31 -8.71 -23.28
N GLY A 714 4.44 -8.48 -23.96
CA GLY A 714 4.52 -7.75 -25.23
C GLY A 714 4.40 -6.22 -25.14
N VAL A 715 4.20 -5.64 -23.95
CA VAL A 715 4.05 -4.18 -23.82
C VAL A 715 5.31 -3.45 -24.24
N CYS A 716 6.49 -3.99 -23.97
CA CYS A 716 7.77 -3.41 -24.37
C CYS A 716 7.94 -3.32 -25.90
N GLU A 717 7.28 -4.18 -26.68
CA GLU A 717 7.24 -4.09 -28.14
C GLU A 717 6.57 -2.79 -28.60
N GLN A 718 5.44 -2.42 -27.98
CA GLN A 718 4.69 -1.19 -28.27
C GLN A 718 5.40 0.08 -27.76
N VAL A 719 6.30 -0.09 -26.78
CA VAL A 719 7.07 1.02 -26.18
C VAL A 719 8.34 1.31 -26.97
N CYS A 720 8.88 0.31 -27.66
CA CYS A 720 10.13 0.45 -28.42
C CYS A 720 9.90 1.30 -29.67
N PRO A 721 10.54 2.49 -29.81
CA PRO A 721 10.35 3.34 -30.98
C PRO A 721 11.03 2.81 -32.24
N PHE A 722 11.83 1.73 -32.13
CA PHE A 722 12.62 1.15 -33.23
C PHE A 722 12.15 -0.25 -33.63
N ASP A 723 11.07 -0.77 -33.01
CA ASP A 723 10.50 -2.09 -33.27
C ASP A 723 11.53 -3.25 -33.19
N VAL A 724 12.52 -3.12 -32.27
CA VAL A 724 13.61 -4.10 -32.11
C VAL A 724 13.36 -5.12 -30.99
N ILE A 725 12.20 -5.08 -30.35
CA ILE A 725 11.78 -6.00 -29.28
C ILE A 725 10.69 -6.91 -29.84
N GLY A 726 10.84 -8.23 -29.71
CA GLY A 726 9.86 -9.18 -30.22
C GLY A 726 9.97 -10.57 -29.61
N SER A 727 9.12 -11.49 -30.06
CA SER A 727 9.26 -12.92 -29.77
C SER A 727 10.23 -13.55 -30.75
N LYS A 728 11.10 -14.43 -30.26
CA LYS A 728 11.92 -15.27 -31.16
C LYS A 728 10.99 -16.02 -32.11
N GLU A 729 11.09 -15.75 -33.40
CA GLU A 729 10.55 -16.64 -34.41
C GLU A 729 11.30 -17.96 -34.30
N THR A 730 10.56 -19.06 -33.99
CA THR A 730 11.09 -20.42 -33.96
C THR A 730 11.25 -20.95 -35.38
#